data_c82e125172e10a04bd52a6d21f08b61a
#
_entry.id   c82e125172e10a04bd52a6d21f08b61a
#
_cell.length_a   1.000
_cell.length_b   1.000
_cell.length_c   1.000
_cell.angle_alpha   90.00
_cell.angle_beta   90.00
_cell.angle_gamma   90.00
#
_symmetry.space_group_name_H-M   'P 1'
#
loop_
_entity.id
_entity.type
_entity.pdbx_description
1 polymer ?
#
loop_
_entity_poly.entity_id
_entity_poly.type
_entity_poly.pdbx_seq_one_letter_code
_entity_poly.pdbx_strand_id
1 'polypeptide(L)'
;MTSINIRKLSHSEMDLYRKPLLPETWSCFPVDKEIDTQSLKKVLQKDLDRIRSGAEKDPFSNSITMLALDISRRLEKKKLNYSALEALIQRLAVGSFGLRADRLKKYIGEIDRKKNDKKLKQLIINLSSEGNKQIPFSEFKKKIEKNIFGIVLTAHPTFGMPSKMLEDLANMATMTKVDGKKITLKELKVIIKNIFKTEQRPDKNITLNYEHLLSLKALKNLQLALNSFYKQIIITVSEIYPNDYLKITPTIFSLHTWVGYDVDGRGDISWADTFNKRLKVKLEQLEIYLETIKGIEKTVQEDKLILSKVLIIKKELKESLEYNLEIYHTLDEEGFIDNIKLIQKISKFMFENKEKLLTNTKKLFHQINEILILVNQSKLKLKKKVLMDFQLLKIGMNNFSLGLARTQVRLNANQLNNAISKEIDLHGDPDDPSNKSTYLNSVSKLIDKVSPVKINFGTILTENMNAKRFFMIIAQMFKYIDQNQPVRFLIAECDFAMTALTALYFAKLFNLDKKIDISPLFETEKALATGHLVVETLVKNQHYRKYLLQRGKICIQTGFSDAGRYLGQPAAVLSIENLQRKIAKVLADNKLSSIKLLIFDTHGESIGRGGHPVSLEERLQYINCSYTRKKLDEWNIKLIQEVSFQGGDGYQYFLNPDLSYAALTRIAEFCLRPNQKFNDDILYNSPDFGVEFVNTIKQFNTNIMDNPNYAALLNVFGSNILHSSGSRAIKRQNDSGVKTLVYHPSQTRAIPQNSILQQLGMLANSLGGIGKFLRKDPKKFEEYYNKSERFKRILDSVKYAFAFSDIEVLKAYIDSFDPGMWLSWSTRTADIERSNNMKSVANLLESFDIHWRLNKVYRELHQEYMEIRDWVLGRKSKGRIAVGRGRVIEKEIRDELLLMHGIRVAIFHELFLLSVQIPKFSDQAGVSRDEVIAKLIRFDVPEAVKILRTIFPVGKEKINYSDYGEKSDYISEKDINYTIEENTIFKQLEALHECAKRVSTGITHFIGSVG
;
A
#
# COMPACT_ATOMS: atom_id res chain seq x y z
N MET A 1 -31.86 12.05 2.48
CA MET A 1 -31.68 10.72 3.09
C MET A 1 -30.73 10.90 4.27
N THR A 2 -31.20 10.60 5.49
CA THR A 2 -30.35 10.52 6.69
C THR A 2 -29.15 9.60 6.38
N SER A 3 -27.94 10.07 6.67
CA SER A 3 -26.71 9.33 6.42
C SER A 3 -26.75 8.01 7.21
N ILE A 4 -26.84 6.88 6.51
CA ILE A 4 -26.79 5.55 7.12
C ILE A 4 -25.44 5.41 7.82
N ASN A 5 -25.47 5.14 9.12
CA ASN A 5 -24.29 4.77 9.88
C ASN A 5 -24.08 3.26 9.72
N ILE A 6 -23.10 2.87 8.90
CA ILE A 6 -22.84 1.47 8.53
C ILE A 6 -22.43 0.65 9.75
N ARG A 7 -21.62 1.21 10.66
CA ARG A 7 -21.23 0.54 11.90
C ARG A 7 -22.44 0.19 12.77
N LYS A 8 -23.33 1.17 13.00
CA LYS A 8 -24.55 0.94 13.79
C LYS A 8 -25.44 -0.12 13.16
N LEU A 9 -25.59 -0.08 11.82
CA LEU A 9 -26.34 -1.08 11.09
C LEU A 9 -25.66 -2.46 11.16
N SER A 10 -24.35 -2.55 11.05
CA SER A 10 -23.61 -3.81 11.20
C SER A 10 -23.82 -4.42 12.58
N HIS A 11 -23.74 -3.62 13.64
CA HIS A 11 -24.02 -4.10 14.99
C HIS A 11 -25.48 -4.57 15.14
N SER A 12 -26.45 -3.79 14.64
CA SER A 12 -27.87 -4.15 14.68
C SER A 12 -28.16 -5.47 13.92
N GLU A 13 -27.57 -5.65 12.74
CA GLU A 13 -27.72 -6.90 11.97
C GLU A 13 -27.04 -8.09 12.65
N MET A 14 -25.83 -7.93 13.20
CA MET A 14 -25.16 -8.97 13.98
C MET A 14 -25.94 -9.35 15.24
N ASP A 15 -26.66 -8.40 15.85
CA ASP A 15 -27.46 -8.66 17.04
C ASP A 15 -28.69 -9.53 16.76
N LEU A 16 -29.18 -9.58 15.51
CA LEU A 16 -30.19 -10.53 15.07
C LEU A 16 -29.65 -11.98 15.04
N TYR A 17 -28.35 -12.12 14.87
CA TYR A 17 -27.63 -13.40 14.85
C TYR A 17 -26.79 -13.53 16.13
N ARG A 18 -27.45 -13.77 17.28
CA ARG A 18 -26.73 -13.94 18.56
C ARG A 18 -25.79 -15.13 18.53
N LYS A 19 -26.17 -16.20 17.80
CA LYS A 19 -25.38 -17.41 17.61
C LYS A 19 -24.36 -17.23 16.47
N PRO A 20 -23.19 -17.90 16.53
CA PRO A 20 -22.16 -17.80 15.47
C PRO A 20 -22.72 -18.24 14.11
N LEU A 21 -22.35 -17.49 13.06
CA LEU A 21 -22.59 -17.86 11.66
C LEU A 21 -21.31 -18.38 10.98
N LEU A 22 -20.41 -18.96 11.77
CA LEU A 22 -19.10 -19.44 11.27
C LEU A 22 -19.29 -20.68 10.41
N PRO A 23 -18.85 -20.70 9.14
CA PRO A 23 -18.77 -21.92 8.36
C PRO A 23 -17.72 -22.88 8.93
N GLU A 24 -18.02 -24.16 8.97
CA GLU A 24 -17.07 -25.20 9.41
C GLU A 24 -15.82 -25.28 8.52
N THR A 25 -15.95 -24.84 7.25
CA THR A 25 -14.87 -24.91 6.25
C THR A 25 -13.60 -24.10 6.60
N TRP A 26 -13.71 -23.12 7.49
CA TRP A 26 -12.56 -22.30 7.91
C TRP A 26 -12.47 -22.10 9.43
N SER A 27 -13.43 -22.58 10.21
CA SER A 27 -13.38 -22.50 11.67
C SER A 27 -12.20 -23.32 12.21
N CYS A 28 -11.43 -22.72 13.11
CA CYS A 28 -10.28 -23.36 13.74
C CYS A 28 -10.71 -24.38 14.80
N PHE A 29 -11.87 -24.15 15.41
CA PHE A 29 -12.45 -24.98 16.45
C PHE A 29 -13.84 -25.45 16.02
N PRO A 30 -14.34 -26.60 16.55
CA PRO A 30 -15.72 -27.05 16.32
C PRO A 30 -16.71 -25.94 16.67
N VAL A 31 -17.63 -25.63 15.74
CA VAL A 31 -18.58 -24.52 15.91
C VAL A 31 -19.60 -24.86 16.98
N ASP A 32 -19.53 -24.17 18.12
CA ASP A 32 -20.52 -24.26 19.18
C ASP A 32 -21.71 -23.33 18.88
N LYS A 33 -22.85 -23.94 18.50
CA LYS A 33 -24.06 -23.23 18.08
C LYS A 33 -24.85 -22.63 19.24
N GLU A 34 -24.51 -22.94 20.49
CA GLU A 34 -25.22 -22.45 21.68
C GLU A 34 -24.63 -21.15 22.25
N ILE A 35 -23.46 -20.72 21.77
CA ILE A 35 -22.79 -19.51 22.26
C ILE A 35 -23.56 -18.26 21.87
N ASP A 36 -23.95 -17.44 22.86
CA ASP A 36 -24.42 -16.07 22.64
C ASP A 36 -23.22 -15.09 22.65
N THR A 37 -22.70 -14.80 21.46
CA THR A 37 -21.55 -13.90 21.27
C THR A 37 -21.81 -12.46 21.68
N GLN A 38 -23.07 -12.01 21.66
CA GLN A 38 -23.44 -10.66 22.11
C GLN A 38 -23.39 -10.55 23.62
N SER A 39 -23.97 -11.53 24.33
CA SER A 39 -23.91 -11.58 25.78
C SER A 39 -22.48 -11.71 26.27
N LEU A 40 -21.67 -12.57 25.65
CA LEU A 40 -20.25 -12.72 25.96
C LEU A 40 -19.48 -11.39 25.78
N LYS A 41 -19.71 -10.68 24.67
CA LYS A 41 -19.12 -9.36 24.45
C LYS A 41 -19.45 -8.39 25.58
N LYS A 42 -20.74 -8.28 25.95
CA LYS A 42 -21.19 -7.38 27.02
C LYS A 42 -20.57 -7.73 28.37
N VAL A 43 -20.48 -9.01 28.70
CA VAL A 43 -19.84 -9.49 29.95
C VAL A 43 -18.38 -9.05 29.99
N LEU A 44 -17.60 -9.33 28.93
CA LEU A 44 -16.18 -8.97 28.89
C LEU A 44 -15.95 -7.44 28.85
N GLN A 45 -16.83 -6.67 28.23
CA GLN A 45 -16.76 -5.21 28.28
C GLN A 45 -17.02 -4.67 29.68
N LYS A 46 -18.00 -5.23 30.41
CA LYS A 46 -18.28 -4.89 31.81
C LYS A 46 -17.10 -5.26 32.73
N ASP A 47 -16.48 -6.41 32.50
CA ASP A 47 -15.29 -6.82 33.21
C ASP A 47 -14.12 -5.88 32.94
N LEU A 48 -13.89 -5.47 31.67
CA LEU A 48 -12.86 -4.47 31.33
C LEU A 48 -13.09 -3.15 32.08
N ASP A 49 -14.32 -2.63 32.14
CA ASP A 49 -14.63 -1.40 32.88
C ASP A 49 -14.36 -1.57 34.38
N ARG A 50 -14.75 -2.71 34.98
CA ARG A 50 -14.46 -3.03 36.39
C ARG A 50 -12.97 -3.14 36.68
N ILE A 51 -12.23 -3.87 35.84
CA ILE A 51 -10.78 -4.05 35.97
C ILE A 51 -10.07 -2.71 35.84
N ARG A 52 -10.46 -1.87 34.88
CA ARG A 52 -9.87 -0.55 34.67
C ARG A 52 -10.06 0.36 35.88
N SER A 53 -11.26 0.37 36.51
CA SER A 53 -11.50 1.14 37.73
C SER A 53 -10.70 0.60 38.94
N GLY A 54 -10.40 -0.69 38.99
CA GLY A 54 -9.49 -1.29 39.97
C GLY A 54 -8.03 -0.91 39.72
N ALA A 55 -7.59 -0.96 38.45
CA ALA A 55 -6.21 -0.65 38.07
C ALA A 55 -5.85 0.84 38.32
N GLU A 56 -6.83 1.76 38.30
CA GLU A 56 -6.61 3.17 38.64
C GLU A 56 -6.11 3.34 40.12
N LYS A 57 -6.39 2.37 40.99
CA LYS A 57 -6.03 2.40 42.39
C LYS A 57 -4.79 1.54 42.72
N ASP A 58 -4.37 0.70 41.80
CA ASP A 58 -3.23 -0.21 41.97
C ASP A 58 -2.20 0.04 40.85
N PRO A 59 -1.06 0.68 41.17
CA PRO A 59 -0.02 0.99 40.20
C PRO A 59 0.69 -0.21 39.58
N PHE A 60 0.53 -1.41 40.18
CA PHE A 60 1.10 -2.66 39.65
C PHE A 60 0.15 -3.41 38.74
N SER A 61 -1.09 -2.93 38.60
CA SER A 61 -2.14 -3.58 37.84
C SER A 61 -2.21 -3.03 36.43
N ASN A 62 -2.14 -3.91 35.44
CA ASN A 62 -2.39 -3.56 34.03
C ASN A 62 -3.76 -4.11 33.62
N SER A 63 -4.64 -3.22 33.12
CA SER A 63 -6.03 -3.57 32.83
C SER A 63 -6.16 -4.64 31.74
N ILE A 64 -5.27 -4.65 30.75
CA ILE A 64 -5.28 -5.60 29.62
C ILE A 64 -4.73 -6.96 30.06
N THR A 65 -3.63 -6.97 30.82
CA THR A 65 -3.09 -8.21 31.40
C THR A 65 -4.12 -8.86 32.32
N MET A 66 -4.79 -8.08 33.17
CA MET A 66 -5.81 -8.60 34.07
C MET A 66 -7.03 -9.16 33.33
N LEU A 67 -7.45 -8.51 32.24
CA LEU A 67 -8.51 -9.03 31.36
C LEU A 67 -8.09 -10.36 30.73
N ALA A 68 -6.88 -10.45 30.22
CA ALA A 68 -6.35 -11.67 29.61
C ALA A 68 -6.28 -12.83 30.62
N LEU A 69 -5.82 -12.57 31.85
CA LEU A 69 -5.81 -13.54 32.94
C LEU A 69 -7.22 -13.99 33.32
N ASP A 70 -8.21 -13.07 33.31
CA ASP A 70 -9.61 -13.45 33.60
C ASP A 70 -10.19 -14.34 32.48
N ILE A 71 -9.88 -14.05 31.20
CA ILE A 71 -10.24 -14.90 30.07
C ILE A 71 -9.62 -16.30 30.22
N SER A 72 -8.30 -16.38 30.46
CA SER A 72 -7.58 -17.65 30.66
C SER A 72 -8.15 -18.44 31.85
N ARG A 73 -8.53 -17.78 32.96
CA ARG A 73 -9.19 -18.44 34.11
C ARG A 73 -10.58 -19.00 33.76
N ARG A 74 -11.32 -18.32 32.89
CA ARG A 74 -12.63 -18.83 32.41
C ARG A 74 -12.45 -20.04 31.49
N LEU A 75 -11.37 -20.08 30.67
CA LEU A 75 -11.00 -21.24 29.86
C LEU A 75 -10.63 -22.42 30.77
N GLU A 76 -9.77 -22.23 31.78
CA GLU A 76 -9.39 -23.22 32.79
C GLU A 76 -10.63 -23.84 33.47
N LYS A 77 -11.56 -23.00 33.91
CA LYS A 77 -12.80 -23.42 34.58
C LYS A 77 -13.90 -23.93 33.64
N LYS A 78 -13.59 -24.10 32.34
CA LYS A 78 -14.54 -24.50 31.27
C LYS A 78 -15.82 -23.64 31.19
N LYS A 79 -15.76 -22.39 31.70
CA LYS A 79 -16.81 -21.37 31.58
C LYS A 79 -16.76 -20.64 30.25
N LEU A 80 -15.69 -20.80 29.51
CA LEU A 80 -15.43 -20.31 28.19
C LEU A 80 -14.68 -21.40 27.41
N ASN A 81 -14.87 -21.48 26.09
CA ASN A 81 -14.12 -22.36 25.20
C ASN A 81 -13.50 -21.57 24.05
N TYR A 82 -12.56 -22.18 23.32
CA TYR A 82 -11.86 -21.54 22.21
C TYR A 82 -12.79 -21.17 21.05
N SER A 83 -13.83 -21.98 20.80
CA SER A 83 -14.86 -21.69 19.81
C SER A 83 -15.59 -20.38 20.10
N ALA A 84 -15.87 -20.10 21.38
CA ALA A 84 -16.49 -18.84 21.80
C ALA A 84 -15.58 -17.64 21.56
N LEU A 85 -14.27 -17.78 21.81
CA LEU A 85 -13.30 -16.74 21.51
C LEU A 85 -13.20 -16.49 20.00
N GLU A 86 -13.12 -17.52 19.19
CA GLU A 86 -13.11 -17.41 17.72
C GLU A 86 -14.36 -16.68 17.20
N ALA A 87 -15.53 -17.07 17.68
CA ALA A 87 -16.79 -16.42 17.32
C ALA A 87 -16.85 -14.94 17.76
N LEU A 88 -16.30 -14.63 18.93
CA LEU A 88 -16.21 -13.24 19.41
C LEU A 88 -15.22 -12.41 18.59
N ILE A 89 -14.06 -12.96 18.24
CA ILE A 89 -13.07 -12.31 17.34
C ILE A 89 -13.75 -11.96 16.01
N GLN A 90 -14.45 -12.91 15.39
CA GLN A 90 -15.19 -12.68 14.15
C GLN A 90 -16.22 -11.56 14.30
N ARG A 91 -16.99 -11.55 15.38
CA ARG A 91 -17.99 -10.50 15.64
C ARG A 91 -17.34 -9.11 15.78
N LEU A 92 -16.25 -8.99 16.51
CA LEU A 92 -15.53 -7.73 16.70
C LEU A 92 -14.90 -7.26 15.38
N ALA A 93 -14.31 -8.16 14.59
CA ALA A 93 -13.73 -7.85 13.30
C ALA A 93 -14.77 -7.32 12.30
N VAL A 94 -15.96 -7.93 12.23
CA VAL A 94 -17.06 -7.43 11.37
C VAL A 94 -17.57 -6.06 11.84
N GLY A 95 -17.66 -5.84 13.14
CA GLY A 95 -18.03 -4.52 13.70
C GLY A 95 -17.02 -3.44 13.32
N SER A 96 -15.73 -3.75 13.40
CA SER A 96 -14.65 -2.84 13.01
C SER A 96 -14.58 -2.62 11.50
N PHE A 97 -14.94 -3.61 10.69
CA PHE A 97 -15.09 -3.44 9.24
C PHE A 97 -16.20 -2.43 8.89
N GLY A 98 -17.35 -2.49 9.56
CA GLY A 98 -18.40 -1.47 9.41
C GLY A 98 -17.92 -0.06 9.75
N LEU A 99 -17.08 0.09 10.79
CA LEU A 99 -16.43 1.35 11.13
C LEU A 99 -15.48 1.84 10.01
N ARG A 100 -14.73 0.91 9.39
CA ARG A 100 -13.84 1.22 8.28
C ARG A 100 -14.60 1.76 7.06
N ALA A 101 -15.79 1.21 6.77
CA ALA A 101 -16.66 1.70 5.71
C ALA A 101 -17.18 3.13 5.97
N ASP A 102 -17.59 3.44 7.20
CA ASP A 102 -17.99 4.81 7.57
C ASP A 102 -16.82 5.80 7.48
N ARG A 103 -15.59 5.37 7.83
CA ARG A 103 -14.38 6.19 7.67
C ARG A 103 -14.06 6.45 6.21
N LEU A 104 -14.12 5.45 5.34
CA LEU A 104 -13.89 5.60 3.90
C LEU A 104 -14.83 6.65 3.31
N LYS A 105 -16.12 6.57 3.67
CA LYS A 105 -17.12 7.57 3.28
C LYS A 105 -16.77 8.97 3.76
N LYS A 106 -16.41 9.13 5.03
CA LYS A 106 -16.02 10.44 5.60
C LYS A 106 -14.73 10.98 4.95
N TYR A 107 -13.77 10.12 4.69
CA TYR A 107 -12.48 10.47 4.12
C TYR A 107 -12.58 11.03 2.70
N ILE A 108 -13.43 10.46 1.87
CA ILE A 108 -13.72 10.94 0.51
C ILE A 108 -14.70 12.12 0.52
N GLY A 109 -15.57 12.20 1.53
CA GLY A 109 -16.55 13.28 1.67
C GLY A 109 -17.76 13.10 0.77
N GLU A 110 -18.11 14.11 -0.07
CA GLU A 110 -19.30 14.05 -0.91
C GLU A 110 -19.17 13.00 -2.03
N ILE A 111 -20.06 12.02 -2.03
CA ILE A 111 -20.08 10.91 -3.00
C ILE A 111 -21.21 11.09 -4.04
N ASP A 112 -22.23 11.87 -3.72
CA ASP A 112 -23.35 12.12 -4.65
C ASP A 112 -22.83 12.68 -5.98
N ARG A 113 -23.16 11.97 -7.06
CA ARG A 113 -22.65 12.30 -8.39
C ARG A 113 -23.09 13.66 -8.88
N LYS A 114 -24.39 14.02 -8.70
CA LYS A 114 -24.92 15.31 -9.13
C LYS A 114 -24.27 16.48 -8.41
N LYS A 115 -23.96 16.31 -7.12
CA LYS A 115 -23.24 17.33 -6.34
C LYS A 115 -21.79 17.46 -6.78
N ASN A 116 -21.12 16.34 -7.10
CA ASN A 116 -19.76 16.36 -7.67
C ASN A 116 -19.74 16.98 -9.07
N ASP A 117 -20.74 16.71 -9.94
CA ASP A 117 -20.88 17.37 -11.24
C ASP A 117 -21.02 18.90 -11.10
N LYS A 118 -21.81 19.39 -10.13
CA LYS A 118 -21.92 20.83 -9.83
C LYS A 118 -20.58 21.43 -9.40
N LYS A 119 -19.85 20.74 -8.52
CA LYS A 119 -18.53 21.19 -8.09
C LYS A 119 -17.53 21.27 -9.23
N LEU A 120 -17.49 20.22 -10.07
CA LEU A 120 -16.63 20.18 -11.24
C LEU A 120 -17.01 21.29 -12.24
N LYS A 121 -18.30 21.49 -12.51
CA LYS A 121 -18.78 22.59 -13.34
C LYS A 121 -18.26 23.94 -12.85
N GLN A 122 -18.37 24.21 -11.53
CA GLN A 122 -17.88 25.46 -10.96
C GLN A 122 -16.35 25.62 -11.10
N LEU A 123 -15.58 24.54 -10.90
CA LEU A 123 -14.12 24.57 -11.09
C LEU A 123 -13.75 24.93 -12.54
N ILE A 124 -14.46 24.39 -13.54
CA ILE A 124 -14.22 24.69 -14.96
C ILE A 124 -14.61 26.12 -15.33
N ILE A 125 -15.72 26.63 -14.78
CA ILE A 125 -16.11 28.04 -14.92
C ILE A 125 -15.02 28.96 -14.36
N ASN A 126 -14.54 28.67 -13.16
CA ASN A 126 -13.45 29.45 -12.54
C ASN A 126 -12.16 29.43 -13.38
N LEU A 127 -11.82 28.28 -14.00
CA LEU A 127 -10.65 28.18 -14.91
C LEU A 127 -10.82 28.96 -16.21
N SER A 128 -12.05 29.17 -16.65
CA SER A 128 -12.39 29.91 -17.88
C SER A 128 -12.50 31.42 -17.68
N SER A 129 -12.25 31.94 -16.46
CA SER A 129 -12.37 33.36 -16.13
C SER A 129 -11.14 33.87 -15.35
N GLU A 130 -10.84 35.16 -15.56
CA GLU A 130 -9.95 35.95 -14.70
C GLU A 130 -10.74 37.15 -14.15
N GLY A 131 -10.98 37.10 -12.85
CA GLY A 131 -11.98 37.98 -12.22
C GLY A 131 -13.38 37.72 -12.81
N ASN A 132 -14.01 38.76 -13.30
CA ASN A 132 -15.34 38.68 -13.93
C ASN A 132 -15.31 38.55 -15.49
N LYS A 133 -14.14 38.39 -16.08
CA LYS A 133 -14.02 38.32 -17.55
C LYS A 133 -13.66 36.91 -17.99
N GLN A 134 -14.34 36.45 -19.04
CA GLN A 134 -14.04 35.17 -19.69
C GLN A 134 -12.71 35.30 -20.46
N ILE A 135 -11.80 34.32 -20.30
CA ILE A 135 -10.53 34.25 -21.02
C ILE A 135 -10.74 33.72 -22.47
N PRO A 136 -9.83 34.05 -23.41
CA PRO A 136 -9.86 33.47 -24.74
C PRO A 136 -9.78 31.95 -24.74
N PHE A 137 -10.47 31.28 -25.67
CA PHE A 137 -10.47 29.83 -25.80
C PHE A 137 -9.05 29.23 -25.91
N SER A 138 -8.14 29.87 -26.62
CA SER A 138 -6.75 29.41 -26.78
C SER A 138 -5.99 29.34 -25.48
N GLU A 139 -6.25 30.25 -24.54
CA GLU A 139 -5.67 30.27 -23.21
C GLU A 139 -6.32 29.21 -22.32
N PHE A 140 -7.65 29.13 -22.32
CA PHE A 140 -8.37 28.10 -21.61
C PHE A 140 -7.93 26.71 -22.05
N LYS A 141 -7.79 26.46 -23.35
CA LYS A 141 -7.29 25.21 -23.91
C LYS A 141 -5.93 24.83 -23.33
N LYS A 142 -4.98 25.79 -23.25
CA LYS A 142 -3.67 25.54 -22.63
C LYS A 142 -3.74 25.18 -21.15
N LYS A 143 -4.74 25.70 -20.41
CA LYS A 143 -4.95 25.36 -19.00
C LYS A 143 -5.53 23.95 -18.83
N ILE A 144 -6.51 23.55 -19.63
CA ILE A 144 -7.22 22.28 -19.50
C ILE A 144 -6.48 21.07 -20.12
N GLU A 145 -5.62 21.30 -21.11
CA GLU A 145 -4.80 20.28 -21.77
C GLU A 145 -3.44 20.07 -21.09
N LYS A 146 -3.26 20.60 -19.88
CA LYS A 146 -2.04 20.45 -19.10
C LYS A 146 -2.20 19.32 -18.08
N ASN A 147 -1.31 18.33 -18.15
CA ASN A 147 -1.20 17.33 -17.06
C ASN A 147 -0.63 17.99 -15.81
N ILE A 148 -1.32 17.86 -14.68
CA ILE A 148 -0.96 18.48 -13.40
C ILE A 148 -0.88 17.47 -12.27
N PHE A 149 -1.55 16.32 -12.40
CA PHE A 149 -1.59 15.31 -11.35
C PHE A 149 -1.57 13.89 -11.91
N GLY A 150 -0.80 13.01 -11.27
CA GLY A 150 -0.73 11.59 -11.59
C GLY A 150 -1.17 10.70 -10.44
N ILE A 151 -2.04 9.74 -10.73
CA ILE A 151 -2.45 8.69 -9.81
C ILE A 151 -1.62 7.46 -10.11
N VAL A 152 -0.85 6.98 -9.11
CA VAL A 152 0.07 5.85 -9.28
C VAL A 152 -0.40 4.67 -8.43
N LEU A 153 -0.81 3.57 -9.06
CA LEU A 153 -1.10 2.32 -8.36
C LEU A 153 0.19 1.52 -8.14
N THR A 154 0.46 1.17 -6.91
CA THR A 154 1.71 0.53 -6.50
C THR A 154 1.48 -0.80 -5.80
N ALA A 155 2.44 -1.74 -5.93
CA ALA A 155 2.42 -3.04 -5.29
C ALA A 155 3.09 -2.99 -3.92
N HIS A 156 2.35 -2.59 -2.90
CA HIS A 156 2.79 -2.62 -1.51
C HIS A 156 2.03 -3.69 -0.72
N PRO A 157 2.62 -4.32 0.31
CA PRO A 157 1.98 -5.39 1.07
C PRO A 157 0.94 -4.83 2.06
N THR A 158 -0.18 -4.35 1.53
CA THR A 158 -1.30 -3.77 2.30
C THR A 158 -2.65 -4.41 1.97
N PHE A 159 -2.64 -5.63 1.41
CA PHE A 159 -3.83 -6.43 1.19
C PHE A 159 -4.26 -7.09 2.51
N GLY A 160 -4.78 -6.31 3.45
CA GLY A 160 -5.12 -6.73 4.81
C GLY A 160 -6.48 -7.43 4.96
N MET A 161 -7.22 -7.66 3.87
CA MET A 161 -8.52 -8.32 3.86
C MET A 161 -8.75 -9.03 2.52
N PRO A 162 -9.74 -9.96 2.42
CA PRO A 162 -10.08 -10.59 1.15
C PRO A 162 -10.48 -9.56 0.08
N SER A 163 -10.12 -9.83 -1.17
CA SER A 163 -10.44 -8.94 -2.32
C SER A 163 -11.94 -8.64 -2.42
N LYS A 164 -12.78 -9.64 -2.14
CA LYS A 164 -14.25 -9.46 -2.13
C LYS A 164 -14.71 -8.49 -1.06
N MET A 165 -14.15 -8.56 0.15
CA MET A 165 -14.48 -7.61 1.21
C MET A 165 -14.00 -6.20 0.89
N LEU A 166 -12.88 -6.06 0.19
CA LEU A 166 -12.36 -4.76 -0.26
C LEU A 166 -13.33 -4.09 -1.26
N GLU A 167 -13.95 -4.88 -2.16
CA GLU A 167 -15.02 -4.37 -3.04
C GLU A 167 -16.29 -4.03 -2.27
N ASP A 168 -16.70 -4.89 -1.36
CA ASP A 168 -17.87 -4.64 -0.52
C ASP A 168 -17.69 -3.37 0.33
N LEU A 169 -16.47 -3.11 0.81
CA LEU A 169 -16.13 -1.86 1.52
C LEU A 169 -16.42 -0.62 0.65
N ALA A 170 -15.95 -0.62 -0.61
CA ALA A 170 -16.18 0.47 -1.55
C ALA A 170 -17.68 0.62 -1.89
N ASN A 171 -18.37 -0.49 -2.13
CA ASN A 171 -19.79 -0.51 -2.45
C ASN A 171 -20.66 -0.04 -1.26
N MET A 172 -20.33 -0.44 -0.04
CA MET A 172 -21.01 0.00 1.18
C MET A 172 -20.80 1.49 1.43
N ALA A 173 -19.61 2.01 1.22
CA ALA A 173 -19.32 3.43 1.38
C ALA A 173 -20.12 4.33 0.42
N THR A 174 -20.31 3.87 -0.83
CA THR A 174 -21.06 4.59 -1.86
C THR A 174 -22.56 4.29 -1.87
N MET A 175 -23.00 3.18 -1.31
CA MET A 175 -24.35 2.61 -1.48
C MET A 175 -24.69 2.35 -2.96
N THR A 176 -23.67 2.02 -3.78
CA THR A 176 -23.81 1.64 -5.19
C THR A 176 -22.94 0.44 -5.52
N LYS A 177 -23.37 -0.38 -6.49
CA LYS A 177 -22.59 -1.48 -7.06
C LYS A 177 -21.68 -0.96 -8.17
N VAL A 178 -20.73 -1.78 -8.62
CA VAL A 178 -19.82 -1.47 -9.74
C VAL A 178 -20.57 -1.12 -11.03
N ASP A 179 -21.76 -1.73 -11.27
CA ASP A 179 -22.64 -1.43 -12.40
C ASP A 179 -23.46 -0.13 -12.25
N GLY A 180 -23.24 0.63 -11.18
CA GLY A 180 -23.91 1.89 -10.88
C GLY A 180 -25.30 1.75 -10.26
N LYS A 181 -25.81 0.53 -10.03
CA LYS A 181 -27.10 0.31 -9.36
C LYS A 181 -26.99 0.64 -7.87
N LYS A 182 -28.00 1.33 -7.34
CA LYS A 182 -28.10 1.65 -5.92
C LYS A 182 -28.29 0.38 -5.09
N ILE A 183 -27.62 0.30 -3.97
CA ILE A 183 -27.78 -0.74 -2.97
C ILE A 183 -28.95 -0.35 -2.06
N THR A 184 -29.95 -1.21 -1.98
CA THR A 184 -31.06 -1.05 -1.04
C THR A 184 -30.64 -1.45 0.39
N LEU A 185 -31.38 -1.01 1.41
CA LEU A 185 -31.14 -1.44 2.79
C LEU A 185 -31.19 -2.97 2.94
N LYS A 186 -32.09 -3.65 2.21
CA LYS A 186 -32.20 -5.11 2.23
C LYS A 186 -30.94 -5.77 1.67
N GLU A 187 -30.43 -5.29 0.55
CA GLU A 187 -29.17 -5.78 -0.04
C GLU A 187 -27.96 -5.49 0.86
N LEU A 188 -27.90 -4.29 1.50
CA LEU A 188 -26.85 -3.97 2.44
C LEU A 188 -26.80 -4.93 3.63
N LYS A 189 -27.96 -5.30 4.19
CA LYS A 189 -28.08 -6.30 5.25
C LYS A 189 -27.57 -7.68 4.79
N VAL A 190 -27.85 -8.07 3.54
CA VAL A 190 -27.33 -9.31 2.95
C VAL A 190 -25.79 -9.24 2.82
N ILE A 191 -25.24 -8.12 2.38
CA ILE A 191 -23.78 -7.90 2.32
C ILE A 191 -23.17 -8.06 3.71
N ILE A 192 -23.69 -7.39 4.74
CA ILE A 192 -23.22 -7.50 6.13
C ILE A 192 -23.27 -8.95 6.63
N LYS A 193 -24.37 -9.67 6.35
CA LYS A 193 -24.50 -11.09 6.69
C LYS A 193 -23.44 -11.96 6.00
N ASN A 194 -23.15 -11.69 4.74
CA ASN A 194 -22.11 -12.42 4.00
C ASN A 194 -20.71 -12.13 4.55
N ILE A 195 -20.42 -10.87 4.90
CA ILE A 195 -19.16 -10.48 5.55
C ILE A 195 -19.01 -11.21 6.89
N PHE A 196 -20.11 -11.35 7.65
CA PHE A 196 -20.12 -12.09 8.91
C PHE A 196 -19.82 -13.58 8.76
N LYS A 197 -20.05 -14.14 7.56
CA LYS A 197 -19.70 -15.52 7.19
C LYS A 197 -18.34 -15.64 6.49
N THR A 198 -17.67 -14.54 6.22
CA THR A 198 -16.38 -14.52 5.53
C THR A 198 -15.24 -14.53 6.56
N GLU A 199 -14.25 -15.37 6.33
CA GLU A 199 -13.06 -15.47 7.17
C GLU A 199 -12.33 -14.10 7.20
N GLN A 200 -12.08 -13.56 8.41
CA GLN A 200 -11.45 -12.25 8.60
C GLN A 200 -9.92 -12.37 8.50
N ARG A 201 -9.43 -12.54 7.28
CA ARG A 201 -8.00 -12.60 6.95
C ARG A 201 -7.78 -12.20 5.49
N PRO A 202 -6.57 -11.85 5.08
CA PRO A 202 -6.22 -11.70 3.66
C PRO A 202 -6.47 -13.00 2.86
N ASP A 203 -6.61 -12.87 1.54
CA ASP A 203 -6.65 -14.05 0.66
C ASP A 203 -5.38 -14.91 0.85
N LYS A 204 -5.53 -16.25 0.78
CA LYS A 204 -4.44 -17.18 1.13
C LYS A 204 -3.25 -17.10 0.18
N ASN A 205 -3.49 -16.83 -1.11
CA ASN A 205 -2.50 -16.83 -2.18
C ASN A 205 -2.37 -15.45 -2.82
N ILE A 206 -1.71 -14.53 -2.13
CA ILE A 206 -1.39 -13.20 -2.69
C ILE A 206 -0.11 -13.33 -3.51
N THR A 207 -0.27 -13.61 -4.81
CA THR A 207 0.82 -13.66 -5.80
C THR A 207 0.98 -12.32 -6.50
N LEU A 208 2.06 -12.15 -7.26
CA LEU A 208 2.22 -10.99 -8.15
C LEU A 208 1.07 -10.87 -9.16
N ASN A 209 0.56 -11.99 -9.64
CA ASN A 209 -0.58 -12.01 -10.56
C ASN A 209 -1.86 -11.52 -9.90
N TYR A 210 -2.13 -11.94 -8.66
CA TYR A 210 -3.23 -11.42 -7.85
C TYR A 210 -3.16 -9.90 -7.70
N GLU A 211 -2.00 -9.35 -7.30
CA GLU A 211 -1.80 -7.91 -7.14
C GLU A 211 -2.02 -7.16 -8.47
N HIS A 212 -1.53 -7.72 -9.57
CA HIS A 212 -1.69 -7.16 -10.90
C HIS A 212 -3.16 -7.13 -11.34
N LEU A 213 -3.89 -8.23 -11.21
CA LEU A 213 -5.31 -8.32 -11.59
C LEU A 213 -6.17 -7.34 -10.78
N LEU A 214 -5.92 -7.20 -9.49
CA LEU A 214 -6.65 -6.26 -8.64
C LEU A 214 -6.32 -4.80 -9.02
N SER A 215 -5.07 -4.52 -9.41
CA SER A 215 -4.69 -3.20 -9.94
C SER A 215 -5.37 -2.87 -11.27
N LEU A 216 -5.50 -3.85 -12.18
CA LEU A 216 -6.23 -3.68 -13.44
C LEU A 216 -7.70 -3.34 -13.19
N LYS A 217 -8.33 -4.00 -12.21
CA LYS A 217 -9.72 -3.72 -11.82
C LYS A 217 -9.88 -2.27 -11.33
N ALA A 218 -8.98 -1.80 -10.47
CA ALA A 218 -8.97 -0.43 -9.99
C ALA A 218 -8.73 0.57 -11.14
N LEU A 219 -7.83 0.28 -12.07
CA LEU A 219 -7.56 1.11 -13.25
C LEU A 219 -8.76 1.19 -14.20
N LYS A 220 -9.47 0.09 -14.45
CA LYS A 220 -10.71 0.10 -15.25
C LYS A 220 -11.77 1.02 -14.64
N ASN A 221 -12.00 0.93 -13.33
CA ASN A 221 -12.94 1.80 -12.63
C ASN A 221 -12.50 3.27 -12.66
N LEU A 222 -11.20 3.55 -12.53
CA LEU A 222 -10.64 4.89 -12.71
C LEU A 222 -10.87 5.42 -14.11
N GLN A 223 -10.69 4.62 -15.17
CA GLN A 223 -10.99 5.05 -16.54
C GLN A 223 -12.48 5.36 -16.74
N LEU A 224 -13.40 4.54 -16.19
CA LEU A 224 -14.84 4.81 -16.23
C LEU A 224 -15.18 6.13 -15.52
N ALA A 225 -14.54 6.37 -14.37
CA ALA A 225 -14.70 7.63 -13.64
C ALA A 225 -14.13 8.84 -14.42
N LEU A 226 -12.95 8.69 -15.04
CA LEU A 226 -12.33 9.73 -15.88
C LEU A 226 -13.14 10.03 -17.13
N ASN A 227 -13.72 9.02 -17.77
CA ASN A 227 -14.64 9.24 -18.90
C ASN A 227 -15.85 10.10 -18.48
N SER A 228 -16.41 9.82 -17.31
CA SER A 228 -17.50 10.63 -16.72
C SER A 228 -17.04 12.04 -16.36
N PHE A 229 -15.84 12.18 -15.81
CA PHE A 229 -15.20 13.43 -15.46
C PHE A 229 -14.96 14.31 -16.68
N TYR A 230 -14.36 13.75 -17.73
CA TYR A 230 -14.13 14.47 -19.00
C TYR A 230 -15.42 14.78 -19.74
N LYS A 231 -16.43 13.90 -19.67
CA LYS A 231 -17.77 14.18 -20.20
C LYS A 231 -18.36 15.44 -19.57
N GLN A 232 -18.30 15.56 -18.25
CA GLN A 232 -18.80 16.76 -17.56
C GLN A 232 -18.01 18.01 -17.92
N ILE A 233 -16.68 17.89 -18.14
CA ILE A 233 -15.87 19.00 -18.65
C ILE A 233 -16.35 19.43 -20.03
N ILE A 234 -16.53 18.49 -20.99
CA ILE A 234 -16.98 18.83 -22.36
C ILE A 234 -18.35 19.49 -22.32
N ILE A 235 -19.31 18.98 -21.53
CA ILE A 235 -20.62 19.58 -21.35
C ILE A 235 -20.48 21.02 -20.87
N THR A 236 -19.70 21.28 -19.84
CA THR A 236 -19.48 22.62 -19.28
C THR A 236 -18.82 23.55 -20.32
N VAL A 237 -17.81 23.05 -21.04
CA VAL A 237 -17.09 23.82 -22.05
C VAL A 237 -17.99 24.13 -23.25
N SER A 238 -18.93 23.24 -23.62
CA SER A 238 -19.90 23.50 -24.69
C SER A 238 -20.87 24.63 -24.34
N GLU A 239 -21.12 24.91 -23.06
CA GLU A 239 -21.90 26.04 -22.59
C GLU A 239 -21.09 27.35 -22.65
N ILE A 240 -19.78 27.31 -22.38
CA ILE A 240 -18.89 28.49 -22.32
C ILE A 240 -18.31 28.85 -23.71
N TYR A 241 -17.89 27.83 -24.48
CA TYR A 241 -17.27 27.96 -25.79
C TYR A 241 -17.96 27.07 -26.81
N PRO A 242 -19.20 27.40 -27.23
CA PRO A 242 -20.06 26.52 -28.06
C PRO A 242 -19.48 26.16 -29.44
N ASN A 243 -18.65 27.00 -30.02
CA ASN A 243 -18.05 26.78 -31.36
C ASN A 243 -16.72 26.00 -31.31
N ASP A 244 -16.10 25.85 -30.13
CA ASP A 244 -14.74 25.35 -30.02
C ASP A 244 -14.60 24.11 -29.12
N TYR A 245 -15.64 23.70 -28.37
CA TYR A 245 -15.58 22.62 -27.36
C TYR A 245 -15.10 21.28 -27.91
N LEU A 246 -15.28 20.98 -29.23
CA LEU A 246 -14.78 19.76 -29.86
C LEU A 246 -13.26 19.80 -30.15
N LYS A 247 -12.64 20.98 -30.02
CA LYS A 247 -11.18 21.16 -30.26
C LYS A 247 -10.32 20.90 -29.02
N ILE A 248 -10.91 20.63 -27.85
CA ILE A 248 -10.17 20.36 -26.63
C ILE A 248 -9.91 18.86 -26.45
N THR A 249 -8.77 18.55 -25.86
CA THR A 249 -8.39 17.19 -25.43
C THR A 249 -7.83 17.25 -24.00
N PRO A 250 -8.68 17.34 -22.99
CA PRO A 250 -8.25 17.51 -21.60
C PRO A 250 -7.30 16.41 -21.16
N THR A 251 -6.23 16.78 -20.46
CA THR A 251 -5.18 15.86 -19.99
C THR A 251 -4.80 16.07 -18.52
N ILE A 252 -5.75 16.56 -17.71
CA ILE A 252 -5.52 16.98 -16.31
C ILE A 252 -4.87 15.88 -15.48
N PHE A 253 -5.37 14.65 -15.62
CA PHE A 253 -4.91 13.48 -14.87
C PHE A 253 -4.16 12.48 -15.74
N SER A 254 -3.10 11.88 -15.17
CA SER A 254 -2.47 10.68 -15.74
C SER A 254 -2.57 9.52 -14.78
N LEU A 255 -2.75 8.32 -15.31
CA LEU A 255 -2.74 7.07 -14.56
C LEU A 255 -1.41 6.37 -14.75
N HIS A 256 -0.88 5.80 -13.69
CA HIS A 256 0.39 5.09 -13.67
C HIS A 256 0.29 3.81 -12.85
N THR A 257 1.14 2.84 -13.16
CA THR A 257 1.32 1.63 -12.36
C THR A 257 2.74 1.09 -12.46
N TRP A 258 3.26 0.55 -11.34
CA TRP A 258 4.49 -0.23 -11.33
C TRP A 258 4.24 -1.71 -10.98
N VAL A 259 2.98 -2.11 -10.82
CA VAL A 259 2.61 -3.48 -10.43
C VAL A 259 3.04 -4.47 -11.52
N GLY A 260 3.98 -5.34 -11.21
CA GLY A 260 4.58 -6.27 -12.17
C GLY A 260 5.86 -5.76 -12.85
N TYR A 261 6.32 -4.54 -12.53
CA TYR A 261 7.50 -3.91 -13.14
C TYR A 261 8.54 -3.44 -12.11
N ASP A 262 8.35 -3.80 -10.86
CA ASP A 262 9.25 -3.45 -9.77
C ASP A 262 10.16 -4.65 -9.47
N VAL A 263 11.37 -4.60 -9.98
CA VAL A 263 12.38 -5.66 -9.80
C VAL A 263 13.42 -5.32 -8.72
N ASP A 264 13.21 -4.23 -7.96
CA ASP A 264 14.05 -3.90 -6.81
C ASP A 264 13.88 -4.93 -5.68
N GLY A 265 14.96 -5.68 -5.40
CA GLY A 265 14.96 -6.75 -4.41
C GLY A 265 14.00 -7.91 -4.71
N ARG A 266 13.69 -8.17 -6.00
CA ARG A 266 12.85 -9.27 -6.48
C ARG A 266 13.54 -10.09 -7.55
N GLY A 267 13.94 -11.31 -7.19
CA GLY A 267 14.45 -12.30 -8.15
C GLY A 267 13.37 -13.16 -8.81
N ASP A 268 12.12 -13.04 -8.35
CA ASP A 268 10.97 -13.82 -8.82
C ASP A 268 10.23 -13.19 -10.01
N ILE A 269 10.63 -11.99 -10.46
CA ILE A 269 10.05 -11.33 -11.64
C ILE A 269 11.00 -11.51 -12.83
N SER A 270 10.58 -12.31 -13.77
CA SER A 270 11.33 -12.50 -15.00
C SER A 270 11.08 -11.38 -16.03
N TRP A 271 11.90 -11.37 -17.08
CA TRP A 271 11.69 -10.50 -18.24
C TRP A 271 10.36 -10.79 -18.95
N ALA A 272 9.98 -12.07 -19.02
CA ALA A 272 8.75 -12.50 -19.67
C ALA A 272 7.53 -12.06 -18.89
N ASP A 273 7.57 -12.17 -17.54
CA ASP A 273 6.50 -11.64 -16.67
C ASP A 273 6.26 -10.15 -16.90
N THR A 274 7.34 -9.37 -16.92
CA THR A 274 7.28 -7.92 -17.14
C THR A 274 6.66 -7.60 -18.50
N PHE A 275 7.06 -8.28 -19.58
CA PHE A 275 6.53 -8.10 -20.92
C PHE A 275 5.05 -8.54 -21.00
N ASN A 276 4.73 -9.73 -20.46
CA ASN A 276 3.38 -10.30 -20.47
C ASN A 276 2.37 -9.42 -19.70
N LYS A 277 2.75 -8.92 -18.52
CA LYS A 277 1.87 -8.00 -17.75
C LYS A 277 1.62 -6.70 -18.49
N ARG A 278 2.61 -6.14 -19.19
CA ARG A 278 2.40 -4.95 -20.03
C ARG A 278 1.49 -5.25 -21.23
N LEU A 279 1.60 -6.43 -21.80
CA LEU A 279 0.70 -6.90 -22.86
C LEU A 279 -0.73 -7.06 -22.34
N LYS A 280 -0.93 -7.62 -21.13
CA LYS A 280 -2.25 -7.71 -20.50
C LYS A 280 -2.92 -6.34 -20.33
N VAL A 281 -2.16 -5.33 -19.90
CA VAL A 281 -2.64 -3.94 -19.78
C VAL A 281 -3.12 -3.40 -21.14
N LYS A 282 -2.44 -3.77 -22.24
CA LYS A 282 -2.86 -3.41 -23.62
C LYS A 282 -4.13 -4.13 -24.04
N LEU A 283 -4.23 -5.43 -23.79
CA LEU A 283 -5.43 -6.22 -24.11
C LEU A 283 -6.68 -5.62 -23.47
N GLU A 284 -6.62 -5.30 -22.19
CA GLU A 284 -7.71 -4.67 -21.45
C GLU A 284 -8.12 -3.30 -22.06
N GLN A 285 -7.14 -2.52 -22.53
CA GLN A 285 -7.41 -1.25 -23.19
C GLN A 285 -8.06 -1.42 -24.57
N LEU A 286 -7.61 -2.41 -25.36
CA LEU A 286 -8.21 -2.72 -26.66
C LEU A 286 -9.65 -3.18 -26.51
N GLU A 287 -9.95 -3.98 -25.48
CA GLU A 287 -11.33 -4.38 -25.15
C GLU A 287 -12.21 -3.16 -24.87
N ILE A 288 -11.75 -2.20 -24.05
CA ILE A 288 -12.50 -0.98 -23.72
C ILE A 288 -12.78 -0.16 -25.01
N TYR A 289 -11.79 -0.02 -25.87
CA TYR A 289 -11.99 0.69 -27.14
C TYR A 289 -12.97 -0.03 -28.07
N LEU A 290 -12.84 -1.37 -28.16
CA LEU A 290 -13.73 -2.19 -28.98
C LEU A 290 -15.18 -2.11 -28.51
N GLU A 291 -15.42 -2.19 -27.20
CA GLU A 291 -16.77 -2.06 -26.63
C GLU A 291 -17.34 -0.65 -26.85
N THR A 292 -16.53 0.39 -26.74
CA THR A 292 -16.94 1.77 -27.05
C THR A 292 -17.37 1.90 -28.51
N ILE A 293 -16.59 1.37 -29.47
CA ILE A 293 -16.89 1.38 -30.91
C ILE A 293 -18.15 0.56 -31.20
N LYS A 294 -18.36 -0.61 -30.61
CA LYS A 294 -19.62 -1.38 -30.74
C LYS A 294 -20.84 -0.59 -30.24
N GLY A 295 -20.67 0.19 -29.17
CA GLY A 295 -21.71 1.10 -28.69
C GLY A 295 -22.05 2.20 -29.69
N ILE A 296 -21.03 2.81 -30.28
CA ILE A 296 -21.20 3.86 -31.31
C ILE A 296 -21.83 3.28 -32.59
N GLU A 297 -21.38 2.10 -33.05
CA GLU A 297 -21.92 1.39 -34.24
C GLU A 297 -23.45 1.31 -34.18
N LYS A 298 -24.03 0.97 -33.04
CA LYS A 298 -25.49 0.87 -32.84
C LYS A 298 -26.21 2.22 -33.02
N THR A 299 -25.50 3.34 -32.84
CA THR A 299 -26.08 4.69 -32.88
C THR A 299 -25.91 5.38 -34.22
N VAL A 300 -25.08 4.84 -35.13
CA VAL A 300 -24.77 5.44 -36.44
C VAL A 300 -25.29 4.61 -37.60
N GLN A 301 -26.13 3.62 -37.40
CA GLN A 301 -26.65 2.71 -38.45
C GLN A 301 -27.41 3.43 -39.56
N GLU A 302 -28.00 4.60 -39.29
CA GLU A 302 -28.74 5.39 -40.23
C GLU A 302 -27.83 6.05 -41.31
N ASP A 303 -26.53 6.23 -41.06
CA ASP A 303 -25.58 6.88 -41.97
C ASP A 303 -24.55 5.88 -42.50
N LYS A 304 -24.72 5.41 -43.75
CA LYS A 304 -23.86 4.39 -44.36
C LYS A 304 -22.38 4.79 -44.42
N LEU A 305 -22.09 6.08 -44.63
CA LEU A 305 -20.71 6.58 -44.79
C LEU A 305 -20.00 6.56 -43.41
N ILE A 306 -20.65 7.06 -42.36
CA ILE A 306 -20.10 7.04 -41.02
C ILE A 306 -19.99 5.60 -40.52
N LEU A 307 -21.00 4.77 -40.76
CA LEU A 307 -20.99 3.35 -40.37
C LEU A 307 -19.82 2.61 -41.02
N SER A 308 -19.53 2.81 -42.32
CA SER A 308 -18.40 2.13 -42.99
C SER A 308 -17.06 2.47 -42.33
N LYS A 309 -16.83 3.75 -41.99
CA LYS A 309 -15.61 4.17 -41.27
C LYS A 309 -15.52 3.59 -39.83
N VAL A 310 -16.64 3.49 -39.13
CA VAL A 310 -16.72 2.86 -37.81
C VAL A 310 -16.37 1.37 -37.85
N LEU A 311 -16.88 0.67 -38.91
CA LEU A 311 -16.58 -0.75 -39.13
C LEU A 311 -15.09 -1.00 -39.44
N ILE A 312 -14.41 -0.07 -40.12
CA ILE A 312 -12.96 -0.15 -40.35
C ILE A 312 -12.19 -0.11 -39.01
N ILE A 313 -12.49 0.86 -38.14
CA ILE A 313 -11.88 0.97 -36.82
C ILE A 313 -12.16 -0.29 -35.97
N LYS A 314 -13.41 -0.78 -35.98
CA LYS A 314 -13.83 -2.00 -35.31
C LYS A 314 -13.01 -3.21 -35.75
N LYS A 315 -12.80 -3.37 -37.05
CA LYS A 315 -12.00 -4.47 -37.63
C LYS A 315 -10.55 -4.38 -37.20
N GLU A 316 -9.92 -3.20 -37.29
CA GLU A 316 -8.53 -2.99 -36.87
C GLU A 316 -8.32 -3.30 -35.37
N LEU A 317 -9.24 -2.86 -34.49
CA LEU A 317 -9.19 -3.15 -33.05
C LEU A 317 -9.37 -4.65 -32.76
N LYS A 318 -10.30 -5.32 -33.47
CA LYS A 318 -10.56 -6.76 -33.30
C LYS A 318 -9.38 -7.60 -33.74
N GLU A 319 -8.82 -7.35 -34.93
CA GLU A 319 -7.63 -8.03 -35.41
C GLU A 319 -6.46 -7.85 -34.44
N SER A 320 -6.21 -6.62 -33.99
CA SER A 320 -5.16 -6.35 -33.01
C SER A 320 -5.37 -7.09 -31.69
N LEU A 321 -6.61 -7.17 -31.20
CA LEU A 321 -6.92 -7.94 -29.99
C LEU A 321 -6.60 -9.41 -30.17
N GLU A 322 -7.01 -10.04 -31.27
CA GLU A 322 -6.77 -11.46 -31.55
C GLU A 322 -5.27 -11.79 -31.62
N TYR A 323 -4.47 -11.00 -32.35
CA TYR A 323 -3.02 -11.21 -32.45
C TYR A 323 -2.30 -11.01 -31.11
N ASN A 324 -2.70 -10.02 -30.31
CA ASN A 324 -2.09 -9.79 -28.98
C ASN A 324 -2.52 -10.86 -27.97
N LEU A 325 -3.74 -11.44 -28.10
CA LEU A 325 -4.18 -12.57 -27.25
C LEU A 325 -3.35 -13.83 -27.51
N GLU A 326 -3.04 -14.13 -28.78
CA GLU A 326 -2.17 -15.27 -29.11
C GLU A 326 -0.79 -15.14 -28.48
N ILE A 327 -0.19 -13.93 -28.53
CA ILE A 327 1.09 -13.66 -27.88
C ILE A 327 0.96 -13.81 -26.36
N TYR A 328 -0.11 -13.26 -25.76
CA TYR A 328 -0.34 -13.31 -24.31
C TYR A 328 -0.42 -14.75 -23.81
N HIS A 329 -1.22 -15.59 -24.46
CA HIS A 329 -1.38 -17.00 -24.08
C HIS A 329 -0.08 -17.78 -24.21
N THR A 330 0.69 -17.57 -25.29
CA THR A 330 1.99 -18.23 -25.46
C THR A 330 3.00 -17.82 -24.39
N LEU A 331 3.01 -16.52 -23.98
CA LEU A 331 3.88 -16.05 -22.90
C LEU A 331 3.46 -16.54 -21.51
N ASP A 332 2.21 -16.93 -21.34
CA ASP A 332 1.65 -17.42 -20.08
C ASP A 332 1.76 -18.95 -19.92
N GLU A 333 2.31 -19.66 -20.94
CA GLU A 333 2.55 -21.10 -20.88
C GLU A 333 3.58 -21.44 -19.80
N GLU A 334 3.33 -22.49 -19.03
CA GLU A 334 4.26 -22.95 -18.00
C GLU A 334 5.59 -23.37 -18.63
N GLY A 335 6.71 -22.91 -18.05
CA GLY A 335 8.04 -23.19 -18.57
C GLY A 335 8.44 -22.39 -19.84
N PHE A 336 7.66 -21.38 -20.24
CA PHE A 336 7.96 -20.54 -21.41
C PHE A 336 9.41 -20.01 -21.42
N ILE A 337 9.92 -19.56 -20.29
CA ILE A 337 11.26 -18.95 -20.17
C ILE A 337 12.37 -19.90 -20.55
N ASP A 338 12.21 -21.19 -20.27
CA ASP A 338 13.20 -22.24 -20.53
C ASP A 338 13.03 -22.85 -21.93
N ASN A 339 11.96 -22.50 -22.64
CA ASN A 339 11.66 -23.05 -23.96
C ASN A 339 12.12 -22.11 -25.09
N ILE A 340 13.40 -22.25 -25.48
CA ILE A 340 14.03 -21.42 -26.52
C ILE A 340 13.25 -21.50 -27.84
N LYS A 341 12.74 -22.68 -28.25
CA LYS A 341 11.99 -22.84 -29.50
C LYS A 341 10.68 -22.05 -29.49
N LEU A 342 10.00 -22.03 -28.35
CA LEU A 342 8.76 -21.26 -28.18
C LEU A 342 9.03 -19.74 -28.20
N ILE A 343 10.11 -19.31 -27.57
CA ILE A 343 10.56 -17.90 -27.62
C ILE A 343 10.91 -17.48 -29.06
N GLN A 344 11.60 -18.34 -29.83
CA GLN A 344 11.90 -18.08 -31.25
C GLN A 344 10.61 -17.97 -32.07
N LYS A 345 9.68 -18.92 -31.91
CA LYS A 345 8.37 -18.93 -32.61
C LYS A 345 7.62 -17.62 -32.36
N ILE A 346 7.45 -17.21 -31.08
CA ILE A 346 6.69 -15.99 -30.76
C ILE A 346 7.40 -14.73 -31.20
N SER A 347 8.74 -14.68 -31.12
CA SER A 347 9.53 -13.56 -31.62
C SER A 347 9.35 -13.35 -33.12
N LYS A 348 9.37 -14.44 -33.90
CA LYS A 348 9.15 -14.44 -35.36
C LYS A 348 7.72 -13.99 -35.67
N PHE A 349 6.74 -14.55 -34.95
CA PHE A 349 5.34 -14.17 -35.10
C PHE A 349 5.10 -12.67 -34.87
N MET A 350 5.66 -12.09 -33.79
CA MET A 350 5.56 -10.65 -33.51
C MET A 350 6.24 -9.79 -34.57
N PHE A 351 7.37 -10.26 -35.13
CA PHE A 351 8.08 -9.51 -36.17
C PHE A 351 7.30 -9.50 -37.49
N GLU A 352 6.78 -10.64 -37.90
CA GLU A 352 6.02 -10.79 -39.14
C GLU A 352 4.67 -10.08 -39.12
N ASN A 353 4.03 -10.03 -37.94
CA ASN A 353 2.71 -9.45 -37.78
C ASN A 353 2.70 -8.05 -37.11
N LYS A 354 3.83 -7.37 -37.10
CA LYS A 354 4.02 -6.11 -36.36
C LYS A 354 2.96 -5.04 -36.69
N GLU A 355 2.52 -4.95 -37.94
CA GLU A 355 1.49 -3.97 -38.34
C GLU A 355 0.12 -4.30 -37.76
N LYS A 356 -0.22 -5.58 -37.62
CA LYS A 356 -1.48 -6.05 -37.05
C LYS A 356 -1.52 -5.91 -35.53
N LEU A 357 -0.35 -5.83 -34.87
CA LEU A 357 -0.28 -5.67 -33.41
C LEU A 357 -0.81 -4.31 -32.93
N LEU A 358 -0.93 -3.32 -33.78
CA LEU A 358 -1.31 -1.95 -33.41
C LEU A 358 -0.40 -1.43 -32.29
N THR A 359 0.74 -0.82 -32.62
CA THR A 359 1.73 -0.33 -31.65
C THR A 359 1.65 1.18 -31.40
N ASN A 360 0.76 1.89 -32.09
CA ASN A 360 0.46 3.30 -31.84
C ASN A 360 -0.97 3.66 -32.23
N THR A 361 -1.50 4.73 -31.66
CA THR A 361 -2.89 5.18 -31.88
C THR A 361 -3.02 6.28 -32.92
N LYS A 362 -1.94 6.70 -33.61
CA LYS A 362 -1.98 7.86 -34.51
C LYS A 362 -2.98 7.69 -35.66
N LYS A 363 -3.00 6.49 -36.26
CA LYS A 363 -3.93 6.18 -37.39
C LYS A 363 -5.38 6.25 -36.90
N LEU A 364 -5.68 5.59 -35.74
CA LEU A 364 -7.03 5.62 -35.18
C LEU A 364 -7.45 7.03 -34.78
N PHE A 365 -6.53 7.83 -34.23
CA PHE A 365 -6.80 9.23 -33.89
C PHE A 365 -7.15 10.09 -35.12
N HIS A 366 -6.47 9.87 -36.25
CA HIS A 366 -6.78 10.53 -37.53
C HIS A 366 -8.16 10.11 -38.06
N GLN A 367 -8.46 8.81 -38.07
CA GLN A 367 -9.76 8.27 -38.50
C GLN A 367 -10.91 8.84 -37.64
N ILE A 368 -10.72 8.94 -36.31
CA ILE A 368 -11.72 9.53 -35.42
C ILE A 368 -11.94 11.02 -35.73
N ASN A 369 -10.88 11.79 -36.02
CA ASN A 369 -11.03 13.18 -36.37
C ASN A 369 -11.82 13.35 -37.68
N GLU A 370 -11.59 12.52 -38.72
CA GLU A 370 -12.37 12.50 -39.93
C GLU A 370 -13.86 12.20 -39.68
N ILE A 371 -14.12 11.19 -38.81
CA ILE A 371 -15.50 10.84 -38.45
C ILE A 371 -16.16 11.98 -37.66
N LEU A 372 -15.47 12.66 -36.76
CA LEU A 372 -16.00 13.81 -36.03
C LEU A 372 -16.44 14.95 -37.00
N ILE A 373 -15.68 15.20 -38.05
CA ILE A 373 -16.02 16.19 -39.09
C ILE A 373 -17.31 15.75 -39.81
N LEU A 374 -17.36 14.48 -40.24
CA LEU A 374 -18.54 13.93 -40.96
C LEU A 374 -19.79 13.95 -40.07
N VAL A 375 -19.69 13.51 -38.80
CA VAL A 375 -20.80 13.54 -37.84
C VAL A 375 -21.28 14.99 -37.63
N ASN A 376 -20.34 15.94 -37.56
CA ASN A 376 -20.74 17.35 -37.40
C ASN A 376 -21.51 17.91 -38.61
N GLN A 377 -21.31 17.35 -39.78
CA GLN A 377 -22.05 17.72 -41.01
C GLN A 377 -23.31 16.88 -41.24
N SER A 378 -23.45 15.74 -40.57
CA SER A 378 -24.54 14.78 -40.74
C SER A 378 -25.87 15.24 -40.13
N LYS A 379 -26.98 14.59 -40.58
CA LYS A 379 -28.35 14.77 -40.05
C LYS A 379 -28.74 13.65 -39.05
N LEU A 380 -27.80 12.98 -38.42
CA LEU A 380 -28.08 11.91 -37.46
C LEU A 380 -29.01 12.39 -36.34
N LYS A 381 -30.03 11.59 -36.00
CA LYS A 381 -30.95 11.86 -34.85
C LYS A 381 -30.22 11.99 -33.52
N LEU A 382 -29.20 11.17 -33.29
CA LEU A 382 -28.40 11.17 -32.07
C LEU A 382 -27.05 11.89 -32.20
N LYS A 383 -26.95 12.86 -33.13
CA LYS A 383 -25.71 13.59 -33.43
C LYS A 383 -24.92 14.05 -32.21
N LYS A 384 -25.57 14.72 -31.24
CA LYS A 384 -24.91 15.21 -30.01
C LYS A 384 -24.29 14.08 -29.21
N LYS A 385 -24.97 12.94 -29.11
CA LYS A 385 -24.45 11.75 -28.38
C LYS A 385 -23.25 11.16 -29.13
N VAL A 386 -23.36 10.99 -30.44
CA VAL A 386 -22.27 10.42 -31.27
C VAL A 386 -21.02 11.30 -31.21
N LEU A 387 -21.17 12.62 -31.32
CA LEU A 387 -20.06 13.58 -31.17
C LEU A 387 -19.40 13.46 -29.80
N MET A 388 -20.19 13.34 -28.73
CA MET A 388 -19.67 13.18 -27.38
C MET A 388 -18.89 11.86 -27.23
N ASP A 389 -19.44 10.75 -27.70
CA ASP A 389 -18.84 9.43 -27.60
C ASP A 389 -17.50 9.36 -28.36
N PHE A 390 -17.41 9.91 -29.57
CA PHE A 390 -16.16 10.02 -30.33
C PHE A 390 -15.17 10.98 -29.69
N GLN A 391 -15.62 12.10 -29.14
CA GLN A 391 -14.73 13.03 -28.42
C GLN A 391 -14.13 12.39 -27.16
N LEU A 392 -14.92 11.63 -26.41
CA LEU A 392 -14.44 10.87 -25.26
C LEU A 392 -13.45 9.77 -25.68
N LEU A 393 -13.72 9.05 -26.77
CA LEU A 393 -12.80 8.06 -27.31
C LEU A 393 -11.47 8.69 -27.73
N LYS A 394 -11.52 9.86 -28.38
CA LYS A 394 -10.33 10.64 -28.74
C LYS A 394 -9.52 11.07 -27.51
N ILE A 395 -10.20 11.57 -26.48
CA ILE A 395 -9.57 11.94 -25.19
C ILE A 395 -8.93 10.71 -24.54
N GLY A 396 -9.63 9.57 -24.54
CA GLY A 396 -9.11 8.30 -24.02
C GLY A 396 -7.84 7.86 -24.76
N MET A 397 -7.84 7.85 -26.08
CA MET A 397 -6.66 7.49 -26.89
C MET A 397 -5.48 8.44 -26.66
N ASN A 398 -5.72 9.73 -26.47
CA ASN A 398 -4.67 10.69 -26.14
C ASN A 398 -4.06 10.46 -24.75
N ASN A 399 -4.88 10.18 -23.75
CA ASN A 399 -4.45 10.03 -22.36
C ASN A 399 -3.86 8.65 -22.04
N PHE A 400 -4.42 7.59 -22.63
CA PHE A 400 -4.12 6.21 -22.30
C PHE A 400 -3.35 5.46 -23.39
N SER A 401 -3.35 5.93 -24.66
CA SER A 401 -2.77 5.23 -25.80
C SER A 401 -3.24 3.76 -25.86
N LEU A 402 -2.32 2.80 -25.75
CA LEU A 402 -2.57 1.36 -25.74
C LEU A 402 -2.32 0.74 -24.35
N GLY A 403 -2.76 1.41 -23.30
CA GLY A 403 -2.65 0.89 -21.94
C GLY A 403 -3.56 1.59 -20.96
N LEU A 404 -4.06 0.85 -19.95
CA LEU A 404 -4.90 1.42 -18.90
C LEU A 404 -4.17 2.50 -18.09
N ALA A 405 -2.85 2.38 -17.99
CA ALA A 405 -1.98 3.29 -17.28
C ALA A 405 -0.58 3.31 -17.91
N ARG A 406 0.18 4.36 -17.63
CA ARG A 406 1.60 4.48 -17.99
C ARG A 406 2.41 3.56 -17.11
N THR A 407 3.40 2.89 -17.70
CA THR A 407 4.28 1.97 -16.99
C THR A 407 5.35 2.74 -16.22
N GLN A 408 5.51 2.40 -14.96
CA GLN A 408 6.67 2.80 -14.15
C GLN A 408 7.48 1.53 -13.82
N VAL A 409 8.76 1.55 -14.08
CA VAL A 409 9.68 0.44 -13.81
C VAL A 409 10.67 0.86 -12.75
N ARG A 410 11.10 -0.06 -11.87
CA ARG A 410 12.03 0.26 -10.78
C ARG A 410 13.19 -0.72 -10.70
N LEU A 411 14.41 -0.17 -10.61
CA LEU A 411 15.65 -0.87 -10.35
C LEU A 411 16.36 -0.24 -9.14
N ASN A 412 17.26 -1.00 -8.52
CA ASN A 412 18.14 -0.46 -7.48
C ASN A 412 19.41 0.16 -8.10
N ALA A 413 19.95 1.19 -7.44
CA ALA A 413 21.19 1.88 -7.85
C ALA A 413 22.36 0.91 -8.02
N ASN A 414 22.52 -0.07 -7.12
CA ASN A 414 23.58 -1.06 -7.19
C ASN A 414 23.51 -1.92 -8.45
N GLN A 415 22.32 -2.26 -8.94
CA GLN A 415 22.16 -3.01 -10.19
C GLN A 415 22.66 -2.22 -11.40
N LEU A 416 22.46 -0.90 -11.43
CA LEU A 416 22.98 -0.01 -12.47
C LEU A 416 24.51 0.16 -12.37
N ASN A 417 25.01 0.39 -11.16
CA ASN A 417 26.43 0.57 -10.90
C ASN A 417 27.22 -0.70 -11.24
N ASN A 418 26.71 -1.88 -10.87
CA ASN A 418 27.30 -3.16 -11.22
C ASN A 418 27.31 -3.40 -12.75
N ALA A 419 26.27 -2.99 -13.46
CA ALA A 419 26.18 -3.18 -14.91
C ALA A 419 27.16 -2.32 -15.71
N ILE A 420 27.65 -1.20 -15.17
CA ILE A 420 28.61 -0.32 -15.82
C ILE A 420 30.03 -0.45 -15.25
N SER A 421 30.21 -1.13 -14.12
CA SER A 421 31.45 -1.14 -13.34
C SER A 421 32.70 -1.45 -14.16
N LYS A 422 32.64 -2.45 -15.04
CA LYS A 422 33.76 -2.84 -15.92
C LYS A 422 34.04 -1.82 -17.02
N GLU A 423 33.02 -1.11 -17.50
CA GLU A 423 33.17 -0.14 -18.61
C GLU A 423 33.82 1.17 -18.14
N ILE A 424 33.73 1.50 -16.85
CA ILE A 424 34.29 2.71 -16.23
C ILE A 424 35.39 2.44 -15.20
N ASP A 425 35.80 1.16 -15.10
CA ASP A 425 36.85 0.73 -14.16
C ASP A 425 36.51 1.12 -12.70
N LEU A 426 35.27 0.78 -12.29
CA LEU A 426 34.74 1.09 -10.97
C LEU A 426 35.21 0.07 -9.94
N HIS A 427 36.27 0.41 -9.20
CA HIS A 427 36.86 -0.46 -8.17
C HIS A 427 36.62 0.02 -6.73
N GLY A 428 36.20 1.29 -6.55
CA GLY A 428 35.98 1.90 -5.25
C GLY A 428 34.53 2.30 -5.01
N ASP A 429 34.24 2.77 -3.80
CA ASP A 429 32.94 3.29 -3.45
C ASP A 429 32.62 4.54 -4.29
N PRO A 430 31.52 4.54 -5.06
CA PRO A 430 31.05 5.72 -5.78
C PRO A 430 30.78 6.93 -4.89
N ASP A 431 30.62 6.73 -3.60
CA ASP A 431 30.36 7.79 -2.62
C ASP A 431 31.63 8.46 -2.10
N ASP A 432 32.76 7.84 -2.28
CA ASP A 432 34.03 8.47 -1.92
C ASP A 432 34.21 9.79 -2.70
N PRO A 433 34.39 10.92 -2.01
CA PRO A 433 34.58 12.23 -2.64
C PRO A 433 35.71 12.25 -3.71
N SER A 434 36.74 11.43 -3.52
CA SER A 434 37.87 11.30 -4.47
C SER A 434 37.45 10.66 -5.80
N ASN A 435 36.43 9.80 -5.79
CA ASN A 435 35.98 9.03 -6.95
C ASN A 435 34.83 9.69 -7.72
N LYS A 436 34.03 10.51 -7.05
CA LYS A 436 32.77 11.09 -7.61
C LYS A 436 32.96 11.76 -8.97
N SER A 437 33.94 12.67 -9.08
CA SER A 437 34.17 13.39 -10.32
C SER A 437 34.74 12.48 -11.41
N THR A 438 35.63 11.56 -11.06
CA THR A 438 36.25 10.61 -11.99
C THR A 438 35.20 9.70 -12.63
N TYR A 439 34.35 9.06 -11.84
CA TYR A 439 33.32 8.16 -12.36
C TYR A 439 32.24 8.91 -13.14
N LEU A 440 31.82 10.11 -12.69
CA LEU A 440 30.88 10.96 -13.43
C LEU A 440 31.44 11.32 -14.82
N ASN A 441 32.74 11.69 -14.89
CA ASN A 441 33.42 12.03 -16.14
C ASN A 441 33.59 10.79 -17.04
N SER A 442 33.89 9.62 -16.47
CA SER A 442 33.98 8.37 -17.23
C SER A 442 32.67 8.00 -17.90
N VAL A 443 31.55 8.07 -17.17
CA VAL A 443 30.21 7.84 -17.76
C VAL A 443 29.89 8.90 -18.81
N SER A 444 30.23 10.17 -18.58
CA SER A 444 30.05 11.25 -19.59
C SER A 444 30.80 10.94 -20.89
N LYS A 445 32.08 10.49 -20.80
CA LYS A 445 32.85 10.06 -21.97
C LYS A 445 32.26 8.88 -22.71
N LEU A 446 31.64 7.93 -21.99
CA LEU A 446 30.90 6.82 -22.61
C LEU A 446 29.67 7.34 -23.38
N ILE A 447 28.95 8.31 -22.82
CA ILE A 447 27.78 8.92 -23.49
C ILE A 447 28.19 9.67 -24.77
N ASP A 448 29.37 10.26 -24.83
CA ASP A 448 29.87 10.91 -26.04
C ASP A 448 30.11 9.91 -27.18
N LYS A 449 30.53 8.70 -26.86
CA LYS A 449 30.90 7.64 -27.82
C LYS A 449 29.77 6.66 -28.15
N VAL A 450 28.67 6.68 -27.38
CA VAL A 450 27.62 5.67 -27.51
C VAL A 450 26.87 5.78 -28.84
N SER A 451 26.72 4.66 -29.52
CA SER A 451 25.85 4.49 -30.68
C SER A 451 24.73 3.50 -30.34
N PRO A 452 23.50 3.77 -30.76
CA PRO A 452 22.37 2.87 -30.50
C PRO A 452 22.57 1.48 -31.11
N VAL A 453 22.33 0.44 -30.33
CA VAL A 453 22.42 -0.97 -30.76
C VAL A 453 21.05 -1.52 -31.12
N LYS A 454 21.00 -2.43 -32.10
CA LYS A 454 19.78 -3.18 -32.46
C LYS A 454 19.72 -4.47 -31.62
N ILE A 455 18.56 -4.73 -31.03
CA ILE A 455 18.32 -5.89 -30.18
C ILE A 455 17.10 -6.68 -30.62
N ASN A 456 17.07 -7.97 -30.22
CA ASN A 456 15.93 -8.88 -30.36
C ASN A 456 15.75 -9.72 -29.08
N PHE A 457 14.80 -10.65 -29.02
CA PHE A 457 14.62 -11.50 -27.85
C PHE A 457 15.78 -12.45 -27.57
N GLY A 458 16.52 -12.88 -28.61
CA GLY A 458 17.73 -13.69 -28.46
C GLY A 458 18.82 -12.95 -27.66
N THR A 459 19.02 -11.65 -27.91
CA THR A 459 19.99 -10.83 -27.14
C THR A 459 19.58 -10.66 -25.69
N ILE A 460 18.28 -10.69 -25.37
CA ILE A 460 17.78 -10.64 -23.99
C ILE A 460 18.13 -11.94 -23.24
N LEU A 461 18.06 -13.09 -23.93
CA LEU A 461 18.39 -14.39 -23.33
C LEU A 461 19.88 -14.52 -23.02
N THR A 462 20.74 -13.92 -23.80
CA THR A 462 22.19 -13.97 -23.62
C THR A 462 22.75 -12.92 -22.68
N GLU A 463 21.99 -11.87 -22.37
CA GLU A 463 22.44 -10.82 -21.44
C GLU A 463 22.31 -11.27 -19.98
N ASN A 464 23.41 -11.23 -19.24
CA ASN A 464 23.47 -11.65 -17.84
C ASN A 464 23.25 -10.51 -16.84
N MET A 465 23.46 -9.25 -17.25
CA MET A 465 23.29 -8.09 -16.38
C MET A 465 21.81 -7.68 -16.33
N ASN A 466 21.17 -7.87 -15.20
CA ASN A 466 19.74 -7.57 -15.02
C ASN A 466 19.37 -6.14 -15.44
N ALA A 467 20.18 -5.14 -15.13
CA ALA A 467 19.91 -3.76 -15.52
C ALA A 467 19.89 -3.58 -17.04
N LYS A 468 20.89 -4.11 -17.78
CA LYS A 468 20.92 -4.04 -19.25
C LYS A 468 19.74 -4.79 -19.87
N ARG A 469 19.48 -6.02 -19.37
CA ARG A 469 18.33 -6.84 -19.80
C ARG A 469 17.02 -6.06 -19.65
N PHE A 470 16.87 -5.29 -18.57
CA PHE A 470 15.66 -4.52 -18.30
C PHE A 470 15.45 -3.38 -19.30
N PHE A 471 16.51 -2.65 -19.67
CA PHE A 471 16.43 -1.66 -20.77
C PHE A 471 16.07 -2.32 -22.11
N MET A 472 16.59 -3.51 -22.39
CA MET A 472 16.24 -4.27 -23.60
C MET A 472 14.76 -4.64 -23.64
N ILE A 473 14.18 -5.08 -22.50
CA ILE A 473 12.74 -5.35 -22.38
C ILE A 473 11.90 -4.10 -22.65
N ILE A 474 12.27 -2.97 -22.07
CA ILE A 474 11.59 -1.69 -22.34
C ILE A 474 11.65 -1.35 -23.84
N ALA A 475 12.77 -1.59 -24.49
CA ALA A 475 12.89 -1.38 -25.94
C ALA A 475 11.94 -2.29 -26.75
N GLN A 476 11.78 -3.56 -26.36
CA GLN A 476 10.82 -4.47 -26.99
C GLN A 476 9.36 -4.07 -26.69
N MET A 477 9.06 -3.56 -25.49
CA MET A 477 7.73 -3.00 -25.19
C MET A 477 7.37 -1.84 -26.12
N PHE A 478 8.31 -0.92 -26.37
CA PHE A 478 8.09 0.17 -27.33
C PHE A 478 7.94 -0.34 -28.77
N LYS A 479 8.63 -1.43 -29.12
CA LYS A 479 8.62 -2.00 -30.47
C LYS A 479 7.31 -2.73 -30.78
N TYR A 480 6.74 -3.48 -29.83
CA TYR A 480 5.65 -4.42 -30.06
C TYR A 480 4.37 -4.14 -29.28
N ILE A 481 4.42 -3.32 -28.21
CA ILE A 481 3.23 -3.06 -27.38
C ILE A 481 2.72 -1.63 -27.57
N ASP A 482 3.49 -0.60 -27.18
CA ASP A 482 3.04 0.79 -27.26
C ASP A 482 4.20 1.76 -27.49
N GLN A 483 4.21 2.44 -28.61
CA GLN A 483 5.25 3.39 -29.01
C GLN A 483 5.06 4.80 -28.43
N ASN A 484 3.87 5.13 -27.94
CA ASN A 484 3.51 6.51 -27.63
C ASN A 484 3.71 6.87 -26.17
N GLN A 485 3.40 5.96 -25.24
CA GLN A 485 3.48 6.27 -23.82
C GLN A 485 4.90 6.20 -23.29
N PRO A 486 5.42 7.29 -22.65
CA PRO A 486 6.72 7.24 -22.00
C PRO A 486 6.71 6.29 -20.80
N VAL A 487 7.85 5.64 -20.56
CA VAL A 487 8.08 4.80 -19.39
C VAL A 487 8.81 5.63 -18.33
N ARG A 488 8.33 5.60 -17.09
CA ARG A 488 9.05 6.15 -15.94
C ARG A 488 10.06 5.13 -15.44
N PHE A 489 11.32 5.51 -15.35
CA PHE A 489 12.41 4.68 -14.85
C PHE A 489 12.82 5.15 -13.46
N LEU A 490 12.38 4.43 -12.45
CA LEU A 490 12.63 4.73 -11.05
C LEU A 490 13.94 4.06 -10.61
N ILE A 491 14.77 4.78 -9.89
CA ILE A 491 16.04 4.26 -9.36
C ILE A 491 15.97 4.31 -7.84
N ALA A 492 15.82 3.14 -7.20
CA ALA A 492 15.84 3.03 -5.75
C ALA A 492 17.24 3.28 -5.19
N GLU A 493 17.33 3.91 -4.01
CA GLU A 493 18.59 4.22 -3.31
C GLU A 493 19.58 5.03 -4.20
N CYS A 494 19.09 6.03 -4.92
CA CYS A 494 19.89 6.81 -5.86
C CYS A 494 20.56 8.02 -5.17
N ASP A 495 21.65 7.76 -4.46
CA ASP A 495 22.38 8.77 -3.70
C ASP A 495 23.44 9.52 -4.54
N PHE A 496 23.68 9.11 -5.81
CA PHE A 496 24.74 9.65 -6.65
C PHE A 496 24.25 10.08 -8.03
N ALA A 497 24.80 11.19 -8.54
CA ALA A 497 24.53 11.69 -9.88
C ALA A 497 25.02 10.71 -10.98
N MET A 498 26.13 10.00 -10.74
CA MET A 498 26.67 8.99 -11.65
C MET A 498 25.62 7.92 -11.99
N THR A 499 24.87 7.42 -11.00
CA THR A 499 23.87 6.36 -11.21
C THR A 499 22.76 6.81 -12.16
N ALA A 500 22.25 8.03 -12.01
CA ALA A 500 21.26 8.59 -12.93
C ALA A 500 21.85 8.84 -14.33
N LEU A 501 23.13 9.23 -14.42
CA LEU A 501 23.83 9.39 -15.68
C LEU A 501 24.08 8.03 -16.37
N THR A 502 24.37 6.99 -15.60
CA THR A 502 24.46 5.60 -16.09
C THR A 502 23.14 5.12 -16.70
N ALA A 503 22.01 5.44 -16.06
CA ALA A 503 20.70 5.14 -16.63
C ALA A 503 20.49 5.87 -17.97
N LEU A 504 20.97 7.10 -18.11
CA LEU A 504 20.92 7.85 -19.37
C LEU A 504 21.84 7.21 -20.44
N TYR A 505 23.02 6.71 -20.05
CA TYR A 505 23.89 5.97 -20.96
C TYR A 505 23.20 4.73 -21.54
N PHE A 506 22.62 3.89 -20.71
CA PHE A 506 21.87 2.71 -21.18
C PHE A 506 20.60 3.10 -21.97
N ALA A 507 19.92 4.17 -21.59
CA ALA A 507 18.80 4.67 -22.37
C ALA A 507 19.23 5.08 -23.80
N LYS A 508 20.38 5.71 -23.95
CA LYS A 508 20.95 6.05 -25.29
C LYS A 508 21.42 4.80 -26.04
N LEU A 509 22.10 3.89 -25.38
CA LEU A 509 22.58 2.62 -25.96
C LEU A 509 21.44 1.82 -26.61
N PHE A 510 20.24 1.80 -25.98
CA PHE A 510 19.07 1.12 -26.50
C PHE A 510 18.02 2.02 -27.20
N ASN A 511 18.40 3.25 -27.55
CA ASN A 511 17.56 4.23 -28.26
C ASN A 511 16.26 4.57 -27.51
N LEU A 512 16.35 4.75 -26.20
CA LEU A 512 15.21 5.00 -25.30
C LEU A 512 15.22 6.39 -24.67
N ASP A 513 16.30 7.18 -24.81
CA ASP A 513 16.49 8.49 -24.17
C ASP A 513 15.37 9.50 -24.46
N LYS A 514 14.67 9.36 -25.60
CA LYS A 514 13.51 10.19 -25.96
C LYS A 514 12.19 9.71 -25.35
N LYS A 515 12.17 8.51 -24.75
CA LYS A 515 10.95 7.83 -24.35
C LYS A 515 10.93 7.44 -22.86
N ILE A 516 12.09 7.45 -22.20
CA ILE A 516 12.23 7.15 -20.77
C ILE A 516 12.34 8.44 -19.97
N ASP A 517 11.69 8.48 -18.81
CA ASP A 517 11.80 9.54 -17.81
C ASP A 517 12.57 8.99 -16.60
N ILE A 518 13.83 9.32 -16.43
CA ILE A 518 14.69 8.88 -15.33
C ILE A 518 14.29 9.63 -14.06
N SER A 519 14.06 8.88 -12.97
CA SER A 519 13.52 9.38 -11.71
C SER A 519 14.29 8.79 -10.52
N PRO A 520 15.31 9.48 -9.99
CA PRO A 520 15.98 9.06 -8.76
C PRO A 520 15.02 9.12 -7.57
N LEU A 521 15.12 8.12 -6.67
CA LEU A 521 14.39 8.06 -5.40
C LEU A 521 15.26 8.55 -4.26
N PHE A 522 14.75 9.54 -3.52
CA PHE A 522 15.33 10.07 -2.29
C PHE A 522 14.47 9.70 -1.09
N GLU A 523 14.96 8.79 -0.24
CA GLU A 523 14.23 8.26 0.92
C GLU A 523 15.11 8.02 2.15
N THR A 524 16.43 8.00 1.99
CA THR A 524 17.36 7.91 3.11
C THR A 524 17.55 9.27 3.76
N GLU A 525 18.00 9.31 5.00
CA GLU A 525 18.36 10.55 5.69
C GLU A 525 19.34 11.42 4.86
N LYS A 526 20.41 10.78 4.37
CA LYS A 526 21.42 11.41 3.53
C LYS A 526 20.82 11.96 2.25
N ALA A 527 20.03 11.17 1.53
CA ALA A 527 19.38 11.59 0.30
C ALA A 527 18.41 12.75 0.50
N LEU A 528 17.67 12.79 1.60
CA LEU A 528 16.77 13.90 1.92
C LEU A 528 17.54 15.19 2.27
N ALA A 529 18.71 15.07 2.88
CA ALA A 529 19.57 16.21 3.19
C ALA A 529 20.32 16.75 1.96
N THR A 530 20.86 15.85 1.10
CA THR A 530 21.81 16.18 0.03
C THR A 530 21.30 15.91 -1.39
N GLY A 531 20.10 15.33 -1.58
CA GLY A 531 19.56 15.00 -2.90
C GLY A 531 19.45 16.19 -3.88
N HIS A 532 19.27 17.40 -3.34
CA HIS A 532 19.33 18.62 -4.16
C HIS A 532 20.71 18.85 -4.79
N LEU A 533 21.81 18.43 -4.15
CA LEU A 533 23.17 18.51 -4.70
C LEU A 533 23.38 17.47 -5.81
N VAL A 534 22.77 16.30 -5.68
CA VAL A 534 22.71 15.29 -6.76
C VAL A 534 22.03 15.89 -7.99
N VAL A 535 20.87 16.53 -7.79
CA VAL A 535 20.14 17.21 -8.88
C VAL A 535 20.96 18.36 -9.45
N GLU A 536 21.64 19.16 -8.62
CA GLU A 536 22.50 20.24 -9.07
C GLU A 536 23.64 19.72 -9.96
N THR A 537 24.29 18.63 -9.56
CA THR A 537 25.33 17.96 -10.35
C THR A 537 24.77 17.50 -11.71
N LEU A 538 23.60 16.88 -11.72
CA LEU A 538 22.95 16.43 -12.95
C LEU A 538 22.58 17.57 -13.90
N VAL A 539 22.03 18.68 -13.38
CA VAL A 539 21.64 19.82 -14.25
C VAL A 539 22.84 20.62 -14.77
N LYS A 540 23.98 20.51 -14.10
CA LYS A 540 25.25 21.07 -14.58
C LYS A 540 25.96 20.17 -15.61
N ASN A 541 25.68 18.85 -15.60
CA ASN A 541 26.23 17.94 -16.60
C ASN A 541 25.57 18.19 -17.98
N GLN A 542 26.39 18.42 -19.01
CA GLN A 542 25.91 18.78 -20.36
C GLN A 542 24.97 17.75 -20.98
N HIS A 543 25.24 16.44 -20.80
CA HIS A 543 24.44 15.37 -21.38
C HIS A 543 23.07 15.26 -20.69
N TYR A 544 23.07 15.31 -19.36
CA TYR A 544 21.85 15.23 -18.60
C TYR A 544 20.97 16.49 -18.79
N ARG A 545 21.60 17.67 -18.84
CA ARG A 545 20.92 18.93 -19.16
C ARG A 545 20.24 18.88 -20.54
N LYS A 546 20.95 18.39 -21.57
CA LYS A 546 20.38 18.20 -22.94
C LYS A 546 19.19 17.25 -22.91
N TYR A 547 19.32 16.14 -22.17
CA TYR A 547 18.23 15.19 -21.96
C TYR A 547 17.01 15.84 -21.29
N LEU A 548 17.20 16.61 -20.19
CA LEU A 548 16.13 17.31 -19.49
C LEU A 548 15.37 18.30 -20.41
N LEU A 549 16.11 19.09 -21.19
CA LEU A 549 15.52 20.02 -22.17
C LEU A 549 14.70 19.27 -23.24
N GLN A 550 15.21 18.14 -23.71
CA GLN A 550 14.51 17.28 -24.67
C GLN A 550 13.24 16.67 -24.06
N ARG A 551 13.27 16.24 -22.80
CA ARG A 551 12.12 15.67 -22.09
C ARG A 551 11.12 16.74 -21.60
N GLY A 552 11.56 18.00 -21.49
CA GLY A 552 10.77 19.13 -20.98
C GLY A 552 10.39 19.00 -19.50
N LYS A 553 11.05 18.10 -18.77
CA LYS A 553 10.83 17.88 -17.34
C LYS A 553 12.00 17.16 -16.66
N ILE A 554 12.13 17.39 -15.37
CA ILE A 554 12.91 16.54 -14.45
C ILE A 554 11.95 15.75 -13.56
N CYS A 555 12.27 14.49 -13.30
CA CYS A 555 11.45 13.60 -12.51
C CYS A 555 12.22 13.16 -11.25
N ILE A 556 11.56 13.27 -10.10
CA ILE A 556 12.11 12.92 -8.78
C ILE A 556 11.06 12.03 -8.08
N GLN A 557 11.52 11.06 -7.32
CA GLN A 557 10.69 10.28 -6.42
C GLN A 557 11.10 10.56 -4.97
N THR A 558 10.13 10.62 -4.06
CA THR A 558 10.35 10.72 -2.61
C THR A 558 9.67 9.55 -1.91
N GLY A 559 10.35 8.96 -0.91
CA GLY A 559 9.84 7.83 -0.13
C GLY A 559 9.47 8.24 1.28
N PHE A 560 8.25 7.90 1.73
CA PHE A 560 7.75 8.20 3.07
C PHE A 560 7.85 7.02 4.04
N SER A 561 7.86 5.78 3.55
CA SER A 561 7.87 4.59 4.40
C SER A 561 9.23 4.41 5.08
N ASP A 562 10.31 4.38 4.30
CA ASP A 562 11.68 4.24 4.82
C ASP A 562 12.13 5.52 5.52
N ALA A 563 11.88 6.71 4.96
CA ALA A 563 12.14 7.97 5.64
C ALA A 563 11.44 8.03 7.02
N GLY A 564 10.18 7.64 7.09
CA GLY A 564 9.41 7.72 8.32
C GLY A 564 9.89 6.80 9.44
N ARG A 565 10.44 5.62 9.12
CA ARG A 565 10.96 4.73 10.17
C ARG A 565 12.27 5.20 10.80
N TYR A 566 13.13 5.88 10.02
CA TYR A 566 14.41 6.41 10.51
C TYR A 566 14.29 7.81 11.10
N LEU A 567 13.48 8.67 10.47
CA LEU A 567 13.32 10.07 10.88
C LEU A 567 12.12 10.30 11.80
N GLY A 568 11.14 9.37 11.82
CA GLY A 568 9.78 9.64 12.31
C GLY A 568 8.94 10.39 11.29
N GLN A 569 7.65 10.06 11.16
CA GLN A 569 6.79 10.67 10.11
C GLN A 569 6.70 12.21 10.18
N PRO A 570 6.57 12.85 11.37
CA PRO A 570 6.54 14.30 11.46
C PRO A 570 7.82 14.99 10.95
N ALA A 571 9.00 14.37 11.18
CA ALA A 571 10.26 14.89 10.67
C ALA A 571 10.47 14.57 9.18
N ALA A 572 10.06 13.38 8.74
CA ALA A 572 10.17 12.95 7.34
C ALA A 572 9.40 13.89 6.40
N VAL A 573 8.17 14.26 6.73
CA VAL A 573 7.36 15.15 5.87
C VAL A 573 7.98 16.52 5.72
N LEU A 574 8.56 17.11 6.77
CA LEU A 574 9.23 18.39 6.71
C LEU A 574 10.56 18.32 5.94
N SER A 575 11.30 17.21 6.08
CA SER A 575 12.54 16.97 5.35
C SER A 575 12.30 16.81 3.85
N ILE A 576 11.27 16.06 3.46
CA ILE A 576 10.84 15.89 2.06
C ILE A 576 10.40 17.23 1.47
N GLU A 577 9.57 17.97 2.19
CA GLU A 577 9.12 19.31 1.80
C GLU A 577 10.30 20.28 1.57
N ASN A 578 11.29 20.26 2.45
CA ASN A 578 12.50 21.06 2.31
C ASN A 578 13.32 20.64 1.08
N LEU A 579 13.47 19.33 0.83
CA LEU A 579 14.15 18.80 -0.36
C LEU A 579 13.45 19.28 -1.65
N GLN A 580 12.13 19.21 -1.71
CA GLN A 580 11.34 19.66 -2.86
C GLN A 580 11.59 21.13 -3.18
N ARG A 581 11.60 22.00 -2.17
CA ARG A 581 11.93 23.44 -2.33
C ARG A 581 13.37 23.67 -2.78
N LYS A 582 14.34 22.97 -2.20
CA LYS A 582 15.75 23.06 -2.60
C LYS A 582 15.96 22.64 -4.05
N ILE A 583 15.32 21.55 -4.50
CA ILE A 583 15.36 21.10 -5.90
C ILE A 583 14.76 22.16 -6.83
N ALA A 584 13.59 22.71 -6.47
CA ALA A 584 12.97 23.77 -7.27
C ALA A 584 13.88 25.00 -7.38
N LYS A 585 14.55 25.38 -6.30
CA LYS A 585 15.53 26.47 -6.32
C LYS A 585 16.73 26.16 -7.21
N VAL A 586 17.27 24.94 -7.14
CA VAL A 586 18.36 24.49 -8.04
C VAL A 586 17.96 24.67 -9.52
N LEU A 587 16.75 24.34 -9.89
CA LEU A 587 16.26 24.52 -11.26
C LEU A 587 16.18 26.00 -11.65
N ALA A 588 15.68 26.86 -10.76
CA ALA A 588 15.57 28.28 -10.99
C ALA A 588 16.96 28.92 -11.14
N ASP A 589 17.90 28.66 -10.22
CA ASP A 589 19.27 29.17 -10.21
C ASP A 589 20.06 28.73 -11.46
N ASN A 590 19.76 27.53 -12.00
CA ASN A 590 20.39 27.03 -13.25
C ASN A 590 19.61 27.41 -14.53
N LYS A 591 18.68 28.39 -14.47
CA LYS A 591 17.87 28.86 -15.60
C LYS A 591 17.08 27.75 -16.33
N LEU A 592 16.51 26.82 -15.58
CA LEU A 592 15.71 25.70 -16.08
C LEU A 592 14.19 25.83 -15.79
N SER A 593 13.71 27.07 -15.59
CA SER A 593 12.26 27.33 -15.38
C SER A 593 11.37 26.98 -16.59
N SER A 594 11.97 26.72 -17.77
CA SER A 594 11.26 26.23 -18.95
C SER A 594 10.83 24.77 -18.83
N ILE A 595 11.50 23.97 -17.99
CA ILE A 595 11.13 22.56 -17.77
C ILE A 595 10.21 22.42 -16.56
N LYS A 596 9.44 21.35 -16.51
CA LYS A 596 8.55 21.04 -15.39
C LYS A 596 9.30 20.22 -14.32
N LEU A 597 9.04 20.49 -13.05
CA LEU A 597 9.43 19.62 -11.95
C LEU A 597 8.32 18.61 -11.73
N LEU A 598 8.61 17.33 -11.91
CA LEU A 598 7.70 16.25 -11.57
C LEU A 598 8.19 15.59 -10.30
N ILE A 599 7.30 15.55 -9.29
CA ILE A 599 7.57 14.89 -8.01
C ILE A 599 6.59 13.73 -7.87
N PHE A 600 7.13 12.52 -7.71
CA PHE A 600 6.38 11.35 -7.36
C PHE A 600 6.52 11.07 -5.86
N ASP A 601 5.49 11.39 -5.09
CA ASP A 601 5.44 11.16 -3.66
C ASP A 601 4.94 9.74 -3.38
N THR A 602 5.85 8.86 -2.95
CA THR A 602 5.54 7.47 -2.58
C THR A 602 5.13 7.42 -1.11
N HIS A 603 3.93 7.90 -0.82
CA HIS A 603 3.32 7.80 0.51
C HIS A 603 2.12 6.86 0.50
N GLY A 604 1.77 6.32 1.68
CA GLY A 604 0.66 5.38 1.83
C GLY A 604 -0.60 5.98 2.43
N GLU A 605 -1.55 5.13 2.69
CA GLU A 605 -2.84 5.45 3.30
C GLU A 605 -2.75 5.58 4.82
N SER A 606 -1.79 4.85 5.43
CA SER A 606 -1.55 4.90 6.86
C SER A 606 -0.71 6.12 7.25
N ILE A 607 -0.92 6.62 8.47
CA ILE A 607 -0.09 7.69 9.03
C ILE A 607 1.37 7.28 9.17
N GLY A 608 1.68 6.01 9.42
CA GLY A 608 3.04 5.46 9.46
C GLY A 608 3.76 5.45 8.10
N ARG A 609 3.06 5.81 7.02
CA ARG A 609 3.56 5.87 5.65
C ARG A 609 3.26 7.21 4.96
N GLY A 610 3.11 8.29 5.73
CA GLY A 610 2.86 9.64 5.24
C GLY A 610 1.40 9.97 4.92
N GLY A 611 0.45 9.08 5.24
CA GLY A 611 -0.98 9.37 5.11
C GLY A 611 -1.45 10.40 6.13
N HIS A 612 -2.55 11.07 5.83
CA HIS A 612 -3.23 12.00 6.75
C HIS A 612 -4.65 11.49 7.04
N PRO A 613 -5.08 11.42 8.32
CA PRO A 613 -6.28 10.65 8.68
C PRO A 613 -7.61 11.35 8.42
N VAL A 614 -7.61 12.65 8.16
CA VAL A 614 -8.84 13.47 8.14
C VAL A 614 -9.62 13.31 6.84
N SER A 615 -8.97 13.54 5.69
CA SER A 615 -9.59 13.45 4.38
C SER A 615 -8.54 13.32 3.26
N LEU A 616 -8.98 12.97 2.06
CA LEU A 616 -8.12 12.93 0.86
C LEU A 616 -7.55 14.32 0.55
N GLU A 617 -8.33 15.40 0.72
CA GLU A 617 -7.84 16.76 0.52
C GLU A 617 -6.74 17.12 1.52
N GLU A 618 -6.95 16.82 2.81
CA GLU A 618 -5.94 17.05 3.86
C GLU A 618 -4.67 16.22 3.64
N ARG A 619 -4.79 14.98 3.14
CA ARG A 619 -3.65 14.17 2.72
C ARG A 619 -2.83 14.88 1.63
N LEU A 620 -3.47 15.42 0.61
CA LEU A 620 -2.78 16.15 -0.47
C LEU A 620 -2.13 17.45 0.04
N GLN A 621 -2.80 18.18 0.94
CA GLN A 621 -2.27 19.36 1.62
C GLN A 621 -1.09 19.03 2.56
N TYR A 622 -1.11 17.84 3.17
CA TYR A 622 -0.05 17.37 4.04
C TYR A 622 1.26 17.12 3.30
N ILE A 623 1.17 16.61 2.06
CA ILE A 623 2.34 16.29 1.23
C ILE A 623 2.86 17.53 0.51
N ASN A 624 1.97 18.32 -0.07
CA ASN A 624 2.29 19.49 -0.88
C ASN A 624 1.58 20.72 -0.30
N CYS A 625 2.20 21.31 0.71
CA CYS A 625 1.63 22.43 1.45
C CYS A 625 1.61 23.73 0.61
N SER A 626 0.76 24.66 1.06
CA SER A 626 0.56 25.94 0.38
C SER A 626 1.86 26.77 0.30
N TYR A 627 2.70 26.73 1.35
CA TYR A 627 3.97 27.45 1.35
C TYR A 627 4.94 26.96 0.27
N THR A 628 5.09 25.65 0.10
CA THR A 628 5.92 25.08 -0.97
C THR A 628 5.39 25.48 -2.34
N ARG A 629 4.07 25.40 -2.56
CA ARG A 629 3.45 25.83 -3.84
C ARG A 629 3.71 27.33 -4.13
N LYS A 630 3.56 28.19 -3.12
CA LYS A 630 3.91 29.61 -3.24
C LYS A 630 5.36 29.82 -3.69
N LYS A 631 6.32 29.11 -3.07
CA LYS A 631 7.74 29.20 -3.43
C LYS A 631 8.03 28.73 -4.86
N LEU A 632 7.37 27.67 -5.30
CA LEU A 632 7.51 27.20 -6.69
C LEU A 632 6.98 28.24 -7.69
N ASP A 633 5.85 28.88 -7.38
CA ASP A 633 5.27 29.95 -8.20
C ASP A 633 6.20 31.17 -8.25
N GLU A 634 6.76 31.61 -7.09
CA GLU A 634 7.75 32.69 -7.01
C GLU A 634 8.99 32.41 -7.89
N TRP A 635 9.44 31.17 -7.99
CA TRP A 635 10.57 30.75 -8.82
C TRP A 635 10.15 30.36 -10.24
N ASN A 636 8.88 30.53 -10.61
CA ASN A 636 8.30 30.15 -11.90
C ASN A 636 8.57 28.68 -12.27
N ILE A 637 8.54 27.77 -11.29
CA ILE A 637 8.70 26.33 -11.48
C ILE A 637 7.33 25.68 -11.54
N LYS A 638 7.01 25.03 -12.67
CA LYS A 638 5.74 24.30 -12.86
C LYS A 638 5.82 22.91 -12.28
N LEU A 639 5.00 22.63 -11.27
CA LEU A 639 4.92 21.31 -10.63
C LEU A 639 3.96 20.37 -11.37
N ILE A 640 4.35 19.12 -11.54
CA ILE A 640 3.48 17.96 -11.76
C ILE A 640 3.62 17.08 -10.53
N GLN A 641 2.53 16.83 -9.82
CA GLN A 641 2.54 15.95 -8.66
C GLN A 641 2.02 14.56 -9.04
N GLU A 642 2.77 13.51 -8.73
CA GLU A 642 2.30 12.13 -8.77
C GLU A 642 2.22 11.59 -7.35
N VAL A 643 1.15 10.84 -7.07
CA VAL A 643 0.84 10.34 -5.73
C VAL A 643 0.54 8.86 -5.79
N SER A 644 1.17 8.08 -4.89
CA SER A 644 0.91 6.65 -4.81
C SER A 644 -0.38 6.32 -4.06
N PHE A 645 -1.04 5.27 -4.54
CA PHE A 645 -2.11 4.56 -3.87
C PHE A 645 -1.67 3.11 -3.72
N GLN A 646 -1.44 2.68 -2.47
CA GLN A 646 -0.60 1.52 -2.18
C GLN A 646 -1.42 0.25 -1.93
N GLY A 647 -1.26 -0.74 -2.80
CA GLY A 647 -1.82 -2.08 -2.61
C GLY A 647 -3.32 -2.07 -2.30
N GLY A 648 -3.77 -2.95 -1.40
CA GLY A 648 -5.17 -3.06 -1.00
C GLY A 648 -5.75 -1.80 -0.35
N ASP A 649 -5.00 -1.13 0.52
CA ASP A 649 -5.45 0.09 1.20
C ASP A 649 -5.72 1.24 0.23
N GLY A 650 -4.88 1.43 -0.78
CA GLY A 650 -5.05 2.50 -1.77
C GLY A 650 -6.05 2.14 -2.86
N TYR A 651 -6.16 0.84 -3.21
CA TYR A 651 -7.11 0.42 -4.23
C TYR A 651 -8.56 0.54 -3.77
N GLN A 652 -8.85 0.52 -2.47
CA GLN A 652 -10.20 0.69 -1.94
C GLN A 652 -10.92 1.94 -2.47
N TYR A 653 -10.19 3.01 -2.80
CA TYR A 653 -10.77 4.23 -3.37
C TYR A 653 -11.24 4.07 -4.83
N PHE A 654 -10.79 2.99 -5.51
CA PHE A 654 -10.97 2.82 -6.95
C PHE A 654 -11.67 1.50 -7.34
N LEU A 655 -12.18 0.73 -6.38
CA LEU A 655 -12.91 -0.50 -6.66
C LEU A 655 -14.40 -0.28 -6.95
N ASN A 656 -14.84 0.98 -6.93
CA ASN A 656 -16.19 1.38 -7.33
C ASN A 656 -16.10 2.66 -8.18
N PRO A 657 -16.77 2.76 -9.36
CA PRO A 657 -16.69 3.92 -10.24
C PRO A 657 -17.17 5.24 -9.61
N ASP A 658 -18.22 5.21 -8.79
CA ASP A 658 -18.74 6.42 -8.12
C ASP A 658 -17.76 6.92 -7.04
N LEU A 659 -17.13 6.00 -6.32
CA LEU A 659 -16.09 6.35 -5.36
C LEU A 659 -14.86 6.93 -6.07
N SER A 660 -14.45 6.32 -7.19
CA SER A 660 -13.38 6.84 -8.05
C SER A 660 -13.69 8.25 -8.54
N TYR A 661 -14.94 8.51 -8.96
CA TYR A 661 -15.38 9.82 -9.44
C TYR A 661 -15.34 10.88 -8.33
N ALA A 662 -15.79 10.53 -7.13
CA ALA A 662 -15.70 11.40 -5.95
C ALA A 662 -14.25 11.71 -5.58
N ALA A 663 -13.36 10.70 -5.60
CA ALA A 663 -11.93 10.88 -5.35
C ALA A 663 -11.29 11.80 -6.39
N LEU A 664 -11.56 11.59 -7.69
CA LEU A 664 -11.08 12.47 -8.77
C LEU A 664 -11.57 13.92 -8.59
N THR A 665 -12.82 14.11 -8.15
CA THR A 665 -13.36 15.45 -7.89
C THR A 665 -12.61 16.13 -6.73
N ARG A 666 -12.31 15.40 -5.63
CA ARG A 666 -11.48 15.94 -4.52
C ARG A 666 -10.08 16.32 -4.98
N ILE A 667 -9.45 15.48 -5.80
CA ILE A 667 -8.12 15.78 -6.37
C ILE A 667 -8.22 17.01 -7.29
N ALA A 668 -9.27 17.12 -8.11
CA ALA A 668 -9.49 18.29 -8.96
C ALA A 668 -9.70 19.57 -8.14
N GLU A 669 -10.49 19.51 -7.06
CA GLU A 669 -10.66 20.65 -6.13
C GLU A 669 -9.32 21.09 -5.54
N PHE A 670 -8.43 20.17 -5.19
CA PHE A 670 -7.09 20.49 -4.70
C PHE A 670 -6.19 21.12 -5.77
N CYS A 671 -6.19 20.56 -6.99
CA CYS A 671 -5.25 20.96 -8.05
C CYS A 671 -5.69 22.20 -8.83
N LEU A 672 -7.01 22.42 -9.00
CA LEU A 672 -7.57 23.44 -9.89
C LEU A 672 -8.10 24.67 -9.16
N ARG A 673 -8.12 24.68 -7.82
CA ARG A 673 -8.49 25.89 -7.06
C ARG A 673 -7.46 26.99 -7.33
N PRO A 674 -7.89 28.23 -7.59
CA PRO A 674 -6.96 29.35 -7.61
C PRO A 674 -6.21 29.43 -6.28
N ASN A 675 -4.98 29.88 -6.33
CA ASN A 675 -4.09 29.98 -5.16
C ASN A 675 -4.84 30.62 -3.98
N GLN A 676 -5.05 29.85 -2.92
CA GLN A 676 -5.53 30.40 -1.65
C GLN A 676 -4.55 31.50 -1.20
N LYS A 677 -5.07 32.57 -0.58
CA LYS A 677 -4.21 33.54 0.07
C LYS A 677 -3.28 32.80 1.04
N PHE A 678 -2.01 32.76 0.72
CA PHE A 678 -0.99 32.13 1.55
C PHE A 678 -0.77 33.02 2.75
N ASN A 679 -1.29 32.66 3.91
CA ASN A 679 -0.89 33.31 5.15
C ASN A 679 0.55 32.92 5.46
N ASP A 680 1.34 33.90 5.88
CA ASP A 680 2.69 33.63 6.36
C ASP A 680 2.60 32.78 7.63
N ASP A 681 3.12 31.55 7.55
CA ASP A 681 3.12 30.61 8.67
C ASP A 681 4.42 30.76 9.45
N ILE A 682 4.32 30.95 10.77
CA ILE A 682 5.46 31.17 11.65
C ILE A 682 6.49 30.04 11.62
N LEU A 683 6.11 28.82 11.24
CA LEU A 683 7.03 27.68 11.11
C LEU A 683 8.13 27.95 10.07
N TYR A 684 7.83 28.73 9.04
CA TYR A 684 8.79 29.06 7.98
C TYR A 684 9.51 30.40 8.20
N ASN A 685 8.94 31.26 9.03
CA ASN A 685 9.55 32.55 9.34
C ASN A 685 10.63 32.44 10.43
N SER A 686 10.58 31.39 11.26
CA SER A 686 11.55 31.10 12.31
C SER A 686 12.07 29.66 12.15
N PRO A 687 13.08 29.44 11.30
CA PRO A 687 13.53 28.09 10.94
C PRO A 687 14.07 27.28 12.11
N ASP A 688 14.61 27.92 13.15
CA ASP A 688 15.26 27.25 14.30
C ASP A 688 14.32 26.27 15.01
N PHE A 689 13.05 26.66 15.21
CA PHE A 689 12.06 25.78 15.83
C PHE A 689 11.81 24.54 14.97
N GLY A 690 11.63 24.72 13.66
CA GLY A 690 11.40 23.62 12.73
C GLY A 690 12.60 22.69 12.63
N VAL A 691 13.81 23.22 12.60
CA VAL A 691 15.06 22.45 12.55
C VAL A 691 15.25 21.66 13.85
N GLU A 692 15.03 22.28 15.01
CA GLU A 692 15.15 21.62 16.30
C GLU A 692 14.10 20.52 16.47
N PHE A 693 12.87 20.75 16.01
CA PHE A 693 11.79 19.77 15.98
C PHE A 693 12.17 18.54 15.14
N VAL A 694 12.60 18.76 13.90
CA VAL A 694 13.04 17.68 13.02
C VAL A 694 14.20 16.90 13.61
N ASN A 695 15.23 17.58 14.13
CA ASN A 695 16.41 16.94 14.69
C ASN A 695 16.10 16.11 15.94
N THR A 696 15.22 16.60 16.83
CA THR A 696 14.85 15.87 18.04
C THR A 696 14.08 14.60 17.72
N ILE A 697 13.12 14.66 16.79
CA ILE A 697 12.33 13.49 16.38
C ILE A 697 13.21 12.47 15.66
N LYS A 698 14.03 12.94 14.72
CA LYS A 698 15.00 12.12 14.00
C LYS A 698 15.91 11.37 14.97
N GLN A 699 16.58 12.09 15.88
CA GLN A 699 17.49 11.48 16.83
C GLN A 699 16.81 10.37 17.65
N PHE A 700 15.58 10.58 18.10
CA PHE A 700 14.83 9.57 18.83
C PHE A 700 14.59 8.31 17.98
N ASN A 701 14.10 8.48 16.74
CA ASN A 701 13.78 7.35 15.87
C ASN A 701 15.05 6.61 15.41
N THR A 702 16.15 7.31 15.11
CA THR A 702 17.42 6.68 14.77
C THR A 702 17.93 5.87 15.96
N ASN A 703 17.91 6.41 17.19
CA ASN A 703 18.32 5.67 18.39
C ASN A 703 17.50 4.39 18.60
N ILE A 704 16.18 4.42 18.36
CA ILE A 704 15.32 3.22 18.41
C ILE A 704 15.73 2.23 17.31
N MET A 705 15.99 2.69 16.08
CA MET A 705 16.39 1.82 14.98
C MET A 705 17.75 1.15 15.22
N ASP A 706 18.67 1.82 15.89
CA ASP A 706 19.99 1.27 16.24
C ASP A 706 19.97 0.43 17.53
N ASN A 707 18.82 0.38 18.24
CA ASN A 707 18.71 -0.34 19.50
C ASN A 707 18.54 -1.86 19.26
N PRO A 708 19.47 -2.70 19.72
CA PRO A 708 19.39 -4.17 19.56
C PRO A 708 18.19 -4.79 20.30
N ASN A 709 17.65 -4.11 21.31
CA ASN A 709 16.45 -4.57 22.00
C ASN A 709 15.20 -4.39 21.12
N TYR A 710 15.19 -3.40 20.25
CA TYR A 710 14.13 -3.24 19.27
C TYR A 710 14.17 -4.35 18.21
N ALA A 711 15.35 -4.77 17.76
CA ALA A 711 15.49 -5.96 16.93
C ALA A 711 14.95 -7.22 17.61
N ALA A 712 15.17 -7.37 18.93
CA ALA A 712 14.60 -8.47 19.70
C ALA A 712 13.06 -8.44 19.72
N LEU A 713 12.42 -7.26 19.89
CA LEU A 713 10.97 -7.09 19.78
C LEU A 713 10.46 -7.54 18.41
N LEU A 714 11.12 -7.10 17.34
CA LEU A 714 10.76 -7.50 15.98
C LEU A 714 10.94 -9.00 15.71
N ASN A 715 11.91 -9.65 16.34
CA ASN A 715 12.08 -11.11 16.25
C ASN A 715 11.01 -11.89 17.00
N VAL A 716 10.59 -11.40 18.15
CA VAL A 716 9.55 -12.06 18.96
C VAL A 716 8.20 -11.98 18.27
N PHE A 717 7.73 -10.76 17.99
CA PHE A 717 6.40 -10.57 17.44
C PHE A 717 6.38 -10.65 15.90
N GLY A 718 7.38 -10.20 15.24
CA GLY A 718 7.71 -10.31 13.81
C GLY A 718 6.54 -10.52 12.85
N SER A 719 6.81 -11.22 11.76
CA SER A 719 5.79 -11.64 10.79
C SER A 719 4.81 -12.69 11.33
N ASN A 720 5.14 -13.29 12.48
CA ASN A 720 4.46 -14.50 12.95
C ASN A 720 3.06 -14.22 13.50
N ILE A 721 2.79 -12.99 13.97
CA ILE A 721 1.46 -12.57 14.44
C ILE A 721 0.60 -11.96 13.31
N LEU A 722 1.13 -11.86 12.09
CA LEU A 722 0.46 -11.26 10.94
C LEU A 722 0.19 -12.31 9.85
N HIS A 723 -0.89 -12.13 9.11
CA HIS A 723 -1.03 -12.77 7.79
C HIS A 723 -0.16 -12.06 6.76
N SER A 724 0.30 -12.81 5.74
CA SER A 724 0.91 -12.17 4.57
C SER A 724 -0.11 -11.24 3.91
N SER A 725 0.29 -10.01 3.66
CA SER A 725 -0.54 -8.96 3.04
C SER A 725 -0.02 -8.51 1.68
N GLY A 726 0.86 -9.29 1.05
CA GLY A 726 1.42 -9.03 -0.27
C GLY A 726 2.25 -10.20 -0.78
N SER A 727 2.62 -10.15 -2.05
CA SER A 727 3.45 -11.16 -2.70
C SER A 727 4.92 -11.14 -2.26
N ARG A 728 5.36 -10.10 -1.57
CA ARG A 728 6.73 -9.93 -1.09
C ARG A 728 6.93 -10.53 0.29
N ALA A 729 8.12 -11.11 0.52
CA ALA A 729 8.53 -11.54 1.86
C ALA A 729 8.58 -10.36 2.84
N ILE A 730 8.20 -10.60 4.08
CA ILE A 730 8.18 -9.59 5.15
C ILE A 730 9.61 -9.17 5.54
N LYS A 731 10.51 -10.14 5.66
CA LYS A 731 11.94 -9.91 5.87
C LYS A 731 12.63 -9.68 4.52
N ARG A 732 13.64 -8.82 4.48
CA ARG A 732 14.56 -8.74 3.33
C ARG A 732 15.27 -10.09 3.25
N GLN A 733 15.26 -10.73 2.08
CA GLN A 733 15.99 -11.97 1.84
C GLN A 733 17.45 -11.61 1.57
N ASN A 734 18.37 -12.37 2.19
CA ASN A 734 19.75 -12.38 1.74
C ASN A 734 19.81 -13.13 0.38
N ASP A 735 20.84 -12.87 -0.42
CA ASP A 735 21.04 -13.50 -1.73
C ASP A 735 21.03 -15.04 -1.67
N SER A 736 21.25 -15.63 -0.49
CA SER A 736 21.20 -17.08 -0.22
C SER A 736 19.79 -17.63 0.11
N GLY A 737 18.75 -16.78 0.20
CA GLY A 737 17.38 -17.21 0.52
C GLY A 737 17.14 -17.72 1.94
N VAL A 738 18.12 -17.67 2.83
CA VAL A 738 18.01 -18.19 4.21
C VAL A 738 17.21 -17.24 5.10
N LYS A 739 16.25 -17.78 5.86
CA LYS A 739 15.50 -17.05 6.89
C LYS A 739 16.38 -16.86 8.12
N THR A 740 17.05 -15.71 8.24
CA THR A 740 17.86 -15.36 9.40
C THR A 740 17.05 -14.62 10.47
N LEU A 741 17.51 -14.66 11.73
CA LEU A 741 17.05 -13.77 12.78
C LEU A 741 17.33 -12.31 12.37
N VAL A 742 16.44 -11.40 12.80
CA VAL A 742 16.64 -9.95 12.60
C VAL A 742 17.65 -9.47 13.64
N TYR A 743 18.85 -9.14 13.20
CA TYR A 743 19.90 -8.55 14.05
C TYR A 743 19.82 -7.03 14.11
N HIS A 744 19.32 -6.43 13.01
CA HIS A 744 19.08 -5.01 12.94
C HIS A 744 17.68 -4.73 12.34
N PRO A 745 16.91 -3.76 12.86
CA PRO A 745 15.54 -3.46 12.39
C PRO A 745 15.42 -3.17 10.89
N SER A 746 16.49 -2.68 10.24
CA SER A 746 16.52 -2.44 8.78
C SER A 746 16.31 -3.70 7.93
N GLN A 747 16.59 -4.88 8.49
CA GLN A 747 16.37 -6.16 7.81
C GLN A 747 14.87 -6.51 7.65
N THR A 748 14.00 -5.84 8.41
CA THR A 748 12.56 -5.91 8.21
C THR A 748 12.11 -4.76 7.30
N ARG A 749 11.20 -5.02 6.37
CA ARG A 749 10.65 -3.94 5.51
C ARG A 749 9.81 -2.96 6.35
N ALA A 750 9.75 -1.69 5.92
CA ALA A 750 9.09 -0.61 6.69
C ALA A 750 7.62 -0.87 6.99
N ILE A 751 6.82 -1.35 6.03
CA ILE A 751 5.39 -1.60 6.23
C ILE A 751 5.15 -2.72 7.24
N PRO A 752 5.75 -3.92 7.13
CA PRO A 752 5.66 -4.93 8.17
C PRO A 752 6.12 -4.46 9.55
N GLN A 753 7.22 -3.69 9.64
CA GLN A 753 7.71 -3.15 10.91
C GLN A 753 6.65 -2.24 11.56
N ASN A 754 6.08 -1.31 10.81
CA ASN A 754 5.00 -0.45 11.29
C ASN A 754 3.75 -1.26 11.68
N SER A 755 3.43 -2.31 10.91
CA SER A 755 2.31 -3.20 11.20
C SER A 755 2.51 -3.94 12.53
N ILE A 756 3.72 -4.40 12.85
CA ILE A 756 4.03 -5.06 14.13
C ILE A 756 3.76 -4.10 15.29
N LEU A 757 4.29 -2.88 15.24
CA LEU A 757 4.05 -1.89 16.29
C LEU A 757 2.56 -1.53 16.41
N GLN A 758 1.87 -1.37 15.29
CA GLN A 758 0.43 -1.15 15.23
C GLN A 758 -0.33 -2.27 15.96
N GLN A 759 0.06 -3.52 15.76
CA GLN A 759 -0.53 -4.69 16.40
C GLN A 759 -0.19 -4.81 17.90
N LEU A 760 0.86 -4.16 18.35
CA LEU A 760 1.24 -4.07 19.77
C LEU A 760 0.65 -2.84 20.48
N GLY A 761 -0.29 -2.13 19.83
CA GLY A 761 -0.94 -0.98 20.41
C GLY A 761 -0.09 0.30 20.41
N MET A 762 0.92 0.40 19.54
CA MET A 762 1.77 1.59 19.43
C MET A 762 2.05 1.97 17.98
N LEU A 763 1.75 3.22 17.62
CA LEU A 763 2.08 3.78 16.30
C LEU A 763 3.36 4.64 16.42
N ALA A 764 4.44 4.01 16.85
CA ALA A 764 5.64 4.65 17.39
C ALA A 764 6.37 5.58 16.43
N ASN A 765 6.45 5.27 15.12
CA ASN A 765 7.11 6.16 14.14
C ASN A 765 6.35 7.48 13.90
N SER A 766 5.14 7.60 14.44
CA SER A 766 4.35 8.83 14.41
C SER A 766 4.35 9.57 15.76
N LEU A 767 4.67 8.87 16.86
CA LEU A 767 4.71 9.42 18.22
C LEU A 767 6.13 9.74 18.69
N GLY A 768 7.12 8.95 18.26
CA GLY A 768 8.49 9.00 18.78
C GLY A 768 9.16 10.35 18.61
N GLY A 769 9.75 10.86 19.70
CA GLY A 769 10.48 12.15 19.77
C GLY A 769 9.59 13.37 20.00
N ILE A 770 8.27 13.25 19.89
CA ILE A 770 7.33 14.36 20.13
C ILE A 770 7.33 14.76 21.61
N GLY A 771 7.23 13.76 22.51
CA GLY A 771 7.27 14.00 23.94
C GLY A 771 8.59 14.64 24.39
N LYS A 772 9.71 14.13 23.88
CA LYS A 772 11.04 14.69 24.13
C LYS A 772 11.14 16.15 23.70
N PHE A 773 10.57 16.49 22.54
CA PHE A 773 10.58 17.87 22.05
C PHE A 773 9.63 18.78 22.86
N LEU A 774 8.43 18.30 23.15
CA LEU A 774 7.45 19.02 23.98
C LEU A 774 8.03 19.43 25.34
N ARG A 775 8.78 18.53 25.97
CA ARG A 775 9.40 18.73 27.28
C ARG A 775 10.47 19.82 27.31
N LYS A 776 11.17 20.08 26.21
CA LYS A 776 12.20 21.09 26.10
C LYS A 776 11.64 22.52 26.29
N ASP A 777 10.54 22.84 25.62
CA ASP A 777 9.86 24.14 25.68
C ASP A 777 8.36 23.99 25.42
N PRO A 778 7.57 23.66 26.47
CA PRO A 778 6.13 23.46 26.33
C PRO A 778 5.38 24.73 25.89
N LYS A 779 5.88 25.92 26.28
CA LYS A 779 5.23 27.20 25.95
C LYS A 779 5.39 27.52 24.46
N LYS A 780 6.61 27.35 23.93
CA LYS A 780 6.91 27.56 22.53
C LYS A 780 6.23 26.55 21.64
N PHE A 781 6.17 25.28 22.07
CA PHE A 781 5.41 24.23 21.39
C PHE A 781 3.94 24.61 21.23
N GLU A 782 3.33 25.08 22.32
CA GLU A 782 1.93 25.51 22.36
C GLU A 782 1.68 26.76 21.50
N GLU A 783 2.62 27.71 21.51
CA GLU A 783 2.55 28.88 20.64
C GLU A 783 2.52 28.48 19.16
N TYR A 784 3.44 27.63 18.73
CA TYR A 784 3.50 27.15 17.33
C TYR A 784 2.29 26.32 16.96
N TYR A 785 1.80 25.47 17.89
CA TYR A 785 0.57 24.72 17.66
C TYR A 785 -0.65 25.64 17.42
N ASN A 786 -0.75 26.75 18.13
CA ASN A 786 -1.86 27.68 17.99
C ASN A 786 -1.74 28.60 16.77
N LYS A 787 -0.53 29.02 16.38
CA LYS A 787 -0.29 30.00 15.34
C LYS A 787 0.10 29.44 13.98
N SER A 788 0.64 28.21 13.92
CA SER A 788 1.07 27.56 12.66
C SER A 788 0.03 26.54 12.19
N GLU A 789 -0.62 26.83 11.06
CA GLU A 789 -1.51 25.85 10.40
C GLU A 789 -0.76 24.60 9.92
N ARG A 790 0.50 24.77 9.51
CA ARG A 790 1.34 23.65 9.07
C ARG A 790 1.70 22.73 10.23
N PHE A 791 2.17 23.29 11.33
CA PHE A 791 2.52 22.52 12.53
C PHE A 791 1.30 21.81 13.12
N LYS A 792 0.15 22.49 13.17
CA LYS A 792 -1.12 21.90 13.61
C LYS A 792 -1.54 20.71 12.76
N ARG A 793 -1.42 20.80 11.43
CA ARG A 793 -1.72 19.68 10.51
C ARG A 793 -0.81 18.47 10.76
N ILE A 794 0.48 18.72 11.02
CA ILE A 794 1.42 17.64 11.38
C ILE A 794 1.00 16.97 12.70
N LEU A 795 0.68 17.77 13.70
CA LEU A 795 0.27 17.27 15.01
C LEU A 795 -1.13 16.63 15.03
N ASP A 796 -1.98 16.90 14.05
CA ASP A 796 -3.24 16.16 13.88
C ASP A 796 -2.99 14.67 13.56
N SER A 797 -1.95 14.34 12.78
CA SER A 797 -1.52 12.94 12.58
C SER A 797 -0.98 12.31 13.87
N VAL A 798 -0.23 13.08 14.69
CA VAL A 798 0.25 12.62 16.00
C VAL A 798 -0.90 12.33 16.96
N LYS A 799 -1.90 13.21 17.02
CA LYS A 799 -3.10 12.99 17.84
C LYS A 799 -3.89 11.76 17.41
N TYR A 800 -3.99 11.53 16.10
CA TYR A 800 -4.63 10.34 15.58
C TYR A 800 -3.83 9.08 15.99
N ALA A 801 -2.51 9.10 15.83
CA ALA A 801 -1.65 8.02 16.29
C ALA A 801 -1.83 7.75 17.79
N PHE A 802 -1.86 8.80 18.62
CA PHE A 802 -2.09 8.69 20.06
C PHE A 802 -3.46 8.08 20.39
N ALA A 803 -4.51 8.46 19.66
CA ALA A 803 -5.87 7.96 19.92
C ALA A 803 -6.01 6.42 19.72
N PHE A 804 -5.20 5.85 18.82
CA PHE A 804 -5.15 4.41 18.55
C PHE A 804 -3.97 3.69 19.20
N SER A 805 -3.14 4.41 19.97
CA SER A 805 -2.06 3.83 20.76
C SER A 805 -2.49 3.72 22.22
N ASP A 806 -2.00 2.67 22.89
CA ASP A 806 -2.21 2.46 24.31
C ASP A 806 -0.99 1.75 24.91
N ILE A 807 -0.33 2.43 25.83
CA ILE A 807 0.91 1.92 26.43
C ILE A 807 0.67 0.72 27.36
N GLU A 808 -0.53 0.60 27.94
CA GLU A 808 -0.92 -0.57 28.71
C GLU A 808 -1.05 -1.81 27.83
N VAL A 809 -1.51 -1.65 26.59
CA VAL A 809 -1.56 -2.73 25.60
C VAL A 809 -0.15 -3.25 25.31
N LEU A 810 0.80 -2.36 25.01
CA LEU A 810 2.21 -2.78 24.79
C LEU A 810 2.76 -3.50 26.01
N LYS A 811 2.51 -2.97 27.21
CA LYS A 811 2.96 -3.58 28.47
C LYS A 811 2.38 -4.99 28.63
N ALA A 812 1.10 -5.20 28.36
CA ALA A 812 0.46 -6.52 28.47
C ALA A 812 1.09 -7.58 27.56
N TYR A 813 1.47 -7.21 26.32
CA TYR A 813 2.22 -8.12 25.45
C TYR A 813 3.60 -8.46 25.99
N ILE A 814 4.28 -7.50 26.60
CA ILE A 814 5.61 -7.69 27.21
C ILE A 814 5.51 -8.52 28.48
N ASP A 815 4.49 -8.28 29.33
CA ASP A 815 4.25 -9.03 30.56
C ASP A 815 4.00 -10.51 30.31
N SER A 816 3.49 -10.91 29.16
CA SER A 816 3.36 -12.31 28.76
C SER A 816 4.72 -13.06 28.75
N PHE A 817 5.84 -12.33 28.68
CA PHE A 817 7.21 -12.86 28.75
C PHE A 817 7.86 -12.69 30.11
N ASP A 818 7.14 -12.20 31.13
CA ASP A 818 7.66 -12.03 32.48
C ASP A 818 7.59 -13.35 33.28
N PRO A 819 8.75 -13.98 33.62
CA PRO A 819 8.75 -15.18 34.42
C PRO A 819 8.05 -15.00 35.80
N GLY A 820 8.17 -13.80 36.38
CA GLY A 820 7.55 -13.49 37.68
C GLY A 820 6.01 -13.51 37.62
N MET A 821 5.43 -13.04 36.50
CA MET A 821 4.00 -13.14 36.28
C MET A 821 3.52 -14.60 36.26
N TRP A 822 4.22 -15.48 35.56
CA TRP A 822 3.88 -16.90 35.45
C TRP A 822 4.03 -17.63 36.80
N LEU A 823 5.10 -17.39 37.57
CA LEU A 823 5.29 -17.94 38.89
C LEU A 823 4.19 -17.47 39.87
N SER A 824 3.86 -16.17 39.83
CA SER A 824 2.78 -15.63 40.66
C SER A 824 1.43 -16.24 40.30
N TRP A 825 1.19 -16.45 39.00
CA TRP A 825 -0.05 -17.06 38.52
C TRP A 825 -0.14 -18.55 38.89
N SER A 826 0.94 -19.30 38.85
CA SER A 826 0.99 -20.72 39.20
C SER A 826 0.50 -21.02 40.64
N THR A 827 0.65 -20.07 41.58
CA THR A 827 0.20 -20.21 42.95
C THR A 827 -1.31 -19.98 43.15
N ARG A 828 -2.00 -19.50 42.10
CA ARG A 828 -3.42 -19.09 42.14
C ARG A 828 -4.36 -20.01 41.38
N THR A 829 -3.84 -21.06 40.74
CA THR A 829 -4.63 -22.11 40.12
C THR A 829 -4.79 -23.31 41.05
N ALA A 830 -5.97 -23.93 41.01
CA ALA A 830 -6.22 -25.18 41.77
C ALA A 830 -5.80 -26.43 40.96
N ASP A 831 -5.56 -26.28 39.66
CA ASP A 831 -5.10 -27.35 38.79
C ASP A 831 -3.59 -27.53 38.89
N ILE A 832 -3.16 -28.67 39.42
CA ILE A 832 -1.75 -28.98 39.68
C ILE A 832 -0.97 -29.09 38.37
N GLU A 833 -1.53 -29.71 37.34
CA GLU A 833 -0.89 -29.84 36.03
C GLU A 833 -0.68 -28.48 35.39
N ARG A 834 -1.70 -27.65 35.37
CA ARG A 834 -1.63 -26.28 34.84
C ARG A 834 -0.62 -25.43 35.66
N SER A 835 -0.57 -25.57 36.99
CA SER A 835 0.43 -24.92 37.84
C SER A 835 1.84 -25.32 37.43
N ASN A 836 2.08 -26.61 37.18
CA ASN A 836 3.39 -27.10 36.74
C ASN A 836 3.77 -26.62 35.36
N ASN A 837 2.82 -26.56 34.43
CA ASN A 837 3.01 -25.97 33.10
C ASN A 837 3.40 -24.49 33.20
N MET A 838 2.75 -23.70 34.08
CA MET A 838 3.10 -22.28 34.29
C MET A 838 4.52 -22.13 34.84
N LYS A 839 4.95 -22.97 35.78
CA LYS A 839 6.33 -22.99 36.29
C LYS A 839 7.32 -23.35 35.18
N SER A 840 6.99 -24.30 34.32
CA SER A 840 7.81 -24.68 33.17
C SER A 840 7.95 -23.52 32.17
N VAL A 841 6.87 -22.80 31.90
CA VAL A 841 6.90 -21.57 31.09
C VAL A 841 7.81 -20.52 31.70
N ALA A 842 7.68 -20.26 33.01
CA ALA A 842 8.49 -19.29 33.71
C ALA A 842 10.00 -19.61 33.63
N ASN A 843 10.38 -20.85 33.91
CA ASN A 843 11.78 -21.30 33.86
C ASN A 843 12.37 -21.16 32.45
N LEU A 844 11.58 -21.45 31.46
CA LEU A 844 11.99 -21.32 30.06
C LEU A 844 12.16 -19.84 29.64
N LEU A 845 11.20 -18.97 30.00
CA LEU A 845 11.27 -17.54 29.69
C LEU A 845 12.48 -16.87 30.37
N GLU A 846 12.85 -17.30 31.57
CA GLU A 846 14.03 -16.80 32.27
C GLU A 846 15.32 -17.13 31.51
N SER A 847 15.40 -18.31 30.89
CA SER A 847 16.58 -18.73 30.11
C SER A 847 16.77 -17.92 28.83
N PHE A 848 15.75 -17.28 28.31
CA PHE A 848 15.79 -16.55 27.01
C PHE A 848 16.08 -15.05 27.14
N ASP A 849 16.07 -14.44 28.31
CA ASP A 849 16.33 -12.99 28.54
C ASP A 849 15.50 -12.04 27.68
N ILE A 850 14.36 -12.52 27.19
CA ILE A 850 13.50 -11.77 26.25
C ILE A 850 12.79 -10.61 26.96
N HIS A 851 12.21 -10.86 28.14
CA HIS A 851 11.42 -9.88 28.89
C HIS A 851 12.22 -8.60 29.19
N TRP A 852 13.47 -8.73 29.64
CA TRP A 852 14.33 -7.59 29.93
C TRP A 852 14.57 -6.70 28.69
N ARG A 853 14.83 -7.32 27.54
CA ARG A 853 15.03 -6.59 26.29
C ARG A 853 13.77 -5.85 25.85
N LEU A 854 12.62 -6.51 25.92
CA LEU A 854 11.34 -5.90 25.57
C LEU A 854 10.99 -4.74 26.51
N ASN A 855 11.27 -4.90 27.80
CA ASN A 855 11.03 -3.86 28.82
C ASN A 855 11.87 -2.60 28.59
N LYS A 856 13.08 -2.69 28.03
CA LYS A 856 13.86 -1.51 27.65
C LYS A 856 13.16 -0.70 26.56
N VAL A 857 12.68 -1.35 25.51
CA VAL A 857 11.91 -0.68 24.45
C VAL A 857 10.62 -0.05 25.00
N TYR A 858 9.92 -0.79 25.88
CA TYR A 858 8.73 -0.25 26.54
C TYR A 858 9.03 1.05 27.29
N ARG A 859 10.10 1.12 28.08
CA ARG A 859 10.42 2.33 28.87
C ARG A 859 10.66 3.56 28.00
N GLU A 860 11.33 3.40 26.86
CA GLU A 860 11.58 4.48 25.90
C GLU A 860 10.27 5.00 25.32
N LEU A 861 9.40 4.07 24.88
CA LEU A 861 8.09 4.44 24.29
C LEU A 861 7.10 4.95 25.35
N HIS A 862 7.14 4.44 26.58
CA HIS A 862 6.31 4.89 27.70
C HIS A 862 6.55 6.37 28.02
N GLN A 863 7.81 6.79 28.09
CA GLN A 863 8.14 8.19 28.36
C GLN A 863 7.55 9.13 27.29
N GLU A 864 7.73 8.81 26.01
CA GLU A 864 7.16 9.59 24.91
C GLU A 864 5.62 9.62 24.95
N TYR A 865 5.00 8.47 25.18
CA TYR A 865 3.56 8.36 25.25
C TYR A 865 2.96 9.21 26.39
N MET A 866 3.55 9.20 27.56
CA MET A 866 3.04 9.94 28.72
C MET A 866 3.10 11.46 28.53
N GLU A 867 4.19 11.97 27.97
CA GLU A 867 4.31 13.41 27.65
C GLU A 867 3.24 13.86 26.62
N ILE A 868 3.03 13.06 25.59
CA ILE A 868 1.97 13.33 24.60
C ILE A 868 0.59 13.24 25.23
N ARG A 869 0.37 12.24 26.11
CA ARG A 869 -0.89 12.07 26.86
C ARG A 869 -1.22 13.34 27.66
N ASP A 870 -0.28 13.84 28.43
CA ASP A 870 -0.48 15.00 29.28
C ASP A 870 -0.77 16.26 28.45
N TRP A 871 -0.11 16.43 27.32
CA TRP A 871 -0.42 17.50 26.38
C TRP A 871 -1.81 17.38 25.75
N VAL A 872 -2.17 16.19 25.25
CA VAL A 872 -3.45 15.96 24.53
C VAL A 872 -4.64 16.01 25.50
N LEU A 873 -4.54 15.41 26.69
CA LEU A 873 -5.62 15.33 27.67
C LEU A 873 -5.72 16.56 28.57
N GLY A 874 -4.61 17.25 28.86
CA GLY A 874 -4.55 18.49 29.61
C GLY A 874 -5.25 19.68 28.96
N ARG A 875 -5.51 19.61 27.66
CA ARG A 875 -6.29 20.60 26.90
C ARG A 875 -7.77 20.37 27.09
N LYS A 876 -8.37 20.84 28.13
CA LYS A 876 -9.84 20.92 28.46
C LYS A 876 -10.82 20.24 27.46
N SER A 877 -10.46 19.11 26.88
CA SER A 877 -11.23 18.43 25.84
C SER A 877 -12.20 17.38 26.39
N LYS A 878 -12.56 17.43 27.69
CA LYS A 878 -13.47 16.47 28.34
C LYS A 878 -13.20 15.00 27.98
N GLY A 879 -11.93 14.60 27.95
CA GLY A 879 -11.51 13.24 27.61
C GLY A 879 -11.73 12.85 26.15
N ARG A 880 -11.86 13.81 25.24
CA ARG A 880 -12.16 13.57 23.84
C ARG A 880 -10.99 14.02 22.97
N ILE A 881 -10.34 13.09 22.28
CA ILE A 881 -9.30 13.41 21.31
C ILE A 881 -9.97 13.84 20.01
N ALA A 882 -9.72 15.09 19.61
CA ALA A 882 -10.24 15.64 18.36
C ALA A 882 -9.11 15.95 17.38
N VAL A 883 -9.32 15.61 16.10
CA VAL A 883 -8.47 15.95 14.98
C VAL A 883 -9.30 16.74 13.97
N GLY A 884 -8.86 17.93 13.62
CA GLY A 884 -9.66 18.86 12.84
C GLY A 884 -10.97 19.21 13.57
N ARG A 885 -12.13 19.04 12.91
CA ARG A 885 -13.47 19.29 13.48
C ARG A 885 -14.14 18.05 14.07
N GLY A 886 -13.49 16.89 14.09
CA GLY A 886 -14.10 15.61 14.46
C GLY A 886 -13.40 14.90 15.62
N ARG A 887 -14.16 14.03 16.32
CA ARG A 887 -13.60 13.08 17.29
C ARG A 887 -12.85 11.98 16.54
N VAL A 888 -11.68 11.58 17.03
CA VAL A 888 -10.88 10.50 16.44
C VAL A 888 -11.49 9.15 16.81
N ILE A 889 -11.81 8.93 18.10
CA ILE A 889 -12.33 7.65 18.58
C ILE A 889 -13.38 7.88 19.69
N GLU A 890 -14.46 7.11 19.65
CA GLU A 890 -15.45 7.05 20.71
C GLU A 890 -15.05 6.00 21.76
N LYS A 891 -15.50 6.17 23.03
CA LYS A 891 -15.16 5.22 24.12
C LYS A 891 -15.48 3.76 23.74
N GLU A 892 -16.67 3.52 23.21
CA GLU A 892 -17.10 2.16 22.82
C GLU A 892 -16.18 1.52 21.76
N ILE A 893 -15.69 2.30 20.81
CA ILE A 893 -14.76 1.81 19.76
C ILE A 893 -13.41 1.46 20.40
N ARG A 894 -12.93 2.29 21.33
CA ARG A 894 -11.70 2.04 22.05
C ARG A 894 -11.81 0.79 22.93
N ASP A 895 -12.92 0.61 23.62
CA ASP A 895 -13.15 -0.56 24.48
C ASP A 895 -13.20 -1.86 23.66
N GLU A 896 -13.81 -1.85 22.48
CA GLU A 896 -13.79 -3.00 21.55
C GLU A 896 -12.36 -3.32 21.07
N LEU A 897 -11.56 -2.29 20.75
CA LEU A 897 -10.15 -2.47 20.36
C LEU A 897 -9.33 -3.06 21.52
N LEU A 898 -9.51 -2.57 22.73
CA LEU A 898 -8.82 -3.08 23.93
C LEU A 898 -9.25 -4.51 24.25
N LEU A 899 -10.52 -4.84 24.06
CA LEU A 899 -11.02 -6.22 24.19
C LEU A 899 -10.33 -7.18 23.21
N MET A 900 -10.15 -6.75 21.96
CA MET A 900 -9.40 -7.53 20.96
C MET A 900 -7.96 -7.81 21.40
N HIS A 901 -7.28 -6.79 21.94
CA HIS A 901 -5.94 -6.98 22.49
C HIS A 901 -5.91 -7.95 23.70
N GLY A 902 -6.87 -7.81 24.64
CA GLY A 902 -6.97 -8.71 25.80
C GLY A 902 -7.22 -10.17 25.40
N ILE A 903 -8.09 -10.40 24.41
CA ILE A 903 -8.33 -11.74 23.85
C ILE A 903 -7.04 -12.32 23.25
N ARG A 904 -6.28 -11.53 22.50
CA ARG A 904 -5.04 -12.01 21.87
C ARG A 904 -3.95 -12.32 22.90
N VAL A 905 -3.82 -11.49 23.92
CA VAL A 905 -2.90 -11.79 25.05
C VAL A 905 -3.29 -13.09 25.74
N ALA A 906 -4.58 -13.34 25.98
CA ALA A 906 -5.05 -14.62 26.53
C ALA A 906 -4.72 -15.81 25.62
N ILE A 907 -4.87 -15.66 24.31
CA ILE A 907 -4.48 -16.69 23.33
C ILE A 907 -2.97 -16.95 23.41
N PHE A 908 -2.13 -15.93 23.59
CA PHE A 908 -0.69 -16.10 23.75
C PHE A 908 -0.35 -16.89 25.04
N HIS A 909 -1.08 -16.63 26.14
CA HIS A 909 -0.92 -17.41 27.36
C HIS A 909 -1.24 -18.89 27.12
N GLU A 910 -2.31 -19.21 26.43
CA GLU A 910 -2.69 -20.61 26.12
C GLU A 910 -1.67 -21.28 25.16
N LEU A 911 -1.13 -20.52 24.18
CA LEU A 911 -0.07 -21.01 23.31
C LEU A 911 1.19 -21.39 24.09
N PHE A 912 1.59 -20.57 25.09
CA PHE A 912 2.76 -20.85 25.93
C PHE A 912 2.52 -22.06 26.82
N LEU A 913 1.32 -22.19 27.37
CA LEU A 913 0.93 -23.37 28.20
C LEU A 913 0.92 -24.66 27.40
N LEU A 914 0.47 -24.63 26.13
CA LEU A 914 0.52 -25.79 25.25
C LEU A 914 1.94 -26.11 24.79
N SER A 915 2.80 -25.11 24.60
CA SER A 915 4.17 -25.32 24.12
C SER A 915 5.01 -26.16 25.06
N VAL A 916 4.81 -26.04 26.39
CA VAL A 916 5.54 -26.80 27.39
C VAL A 916 5.01 -28.23 27.60
N GLN A 917 3.85 -28.57 26.99
CA GLN A 917 3.27 -29.93 27.03
C GLN A 917 3.82 -30.85 25.94
N ILE A 918 4.66 -30.34 25.03
CA ILE A 918 5.33 -31.12 24.00
C ILE A 918 6.13 -32.26 24.67
N PRO A 919 5.95 -33.52 24.24
CA PRO A 919 6.70 -34.66 24.83
C PRO A 919 8.23 -34.47 24.70
N LYS A 920 8.97 -35.08 25.60
CA LYS A 920 10.45 -35.13 25.52
C LYS A 920 10.85 -35.98 24.30
N PHE A 921 11.88 -35.55 23.60
CA PHE A 921 12.49 -36.29 22.50
C PHE A 921 14.03 -36.12 22.55
N SER A 922 14.73 -36.96 21.82
CA SER A 922 16.20 -36.92 21.78
C SER A 922 16.71 -35.77 20.92
N ASP A 923 17.74 -35.08 21.38
CA ASP A 923 18.45 -34.03 20.65
C ASP A 923 19.19 -34.57 19.38
N GLN A 924 19.26 -35.91 19.23
CA GLN A 924 19.78 -36.55 18.00
C GLN A 924 18.96 -36.25 16.75
N ALA A 925 17.75 -35.71 16.89
CA ALA A 925 16.93 -35.22 15.77
C ALA A 925 17.49 -33.94 15.09
N GLY A 926 18.66 -33.44 15.54
CA GLY A 926 19.28 -32.22 15.00
C GLY A 926 18.65 -30.92 15.49
N VAL A 927 17.70 -30.98 16.42
CA VAL A 927 17.04 -29.85 17.07
C VAL A 927 16.63 -30.27 18.50
N SER A 928 16.87 -29.43 19.48
CA SER A 928 16.45 -29.68 20.87
C SER A 928 14.98 -29.33 21.11
N ARG A 929 14.37 -29.94 22.12
CA ARG A 929 13.01 -29.60 22.55
C ARG A 929 12.89 -28.10 22.90
N ASP A 930 13.88 -27.53 23.57
CA ASP A 930 13.86 -26.13 23.98
C ASP A 930 13.97 -25.18 22.76
N GLU A 931 14.67 -25.56 21.69
CA GLU A 931 14.69 -24.80 20.43
C GLU A 931 13.32 -24.79 19.74
N VAL A 932 12.59 -25.89 19.74
CA VAL A 932 11.24 -25.96 19.20
C VAL A 932 10.29 -25.10 20.03
N ILE A 933 10.38 -25.19 21.37
CA ILE A 933 9.57 -24.34 22.25
C ILE A 933 9.94 -22.87 22.09
N ALA A 934 11.20 -22.52 21.91
CA ALA A 934 11.64 -21.15 21.61
C ALA A 934 11.04 -20.60 20.31
N LYS A 935 10.88 -21.46 19.29
CA LYS A 935 10.16 -21.08 18.06
C LYS A 935 8.66 -20.80 18.37
N LEU A 936 8.02 -21.64 19.17
CA LEU A 936 6.61 -21.46 19.55
C LEU A 936 6.39 -20.18 20.36
N ILE A 937 7.26 -19.89 21.33
CA ILE A 937 7.23 -18.65 22.13
C ILE A 937 7.44 -17.40 21.24
N ARG A 938 8.17 -17.51 20.15
CA ARG A 938 8.31 -16.47 19.12
C ARG A 938 7.21 -16.52 18.05
N PHE A 939 6.15 -17.28 18.29
CA PHE A 939 4.99 -17.45 17.40
C PHE A 939 5.31 -18.04 16.01
N ASP A 940 6.48 -18.67 15.84
CA ASP A 940 6.82 -19.42 14.62
C ASP A 940 6.21 -20.83 14.63
N VAL A 941 4.89 -20.87 14.86
CA VAL A 941 4.10 -22.09 15.05
C VAL A 941 4.14 -23.01 13.83
N PRO A 942 3.98 -22.52 12.56
CA PRO A 942 4.00 -23.42 11.41
C PRO A 942 5.31 -24.19 11.24
N GLU A 943 6.45 -23.54 11.47
CA GLU A 943 7.75 -24.21 11.36
C GLU A 943 8.00 -25.17 12.54
N ALA A 944 7.61 -24.75 13.74
CA ALA A 944 7.72 -25.60 14.92
C ALA A 944 6.85 -26.86 14.78
N VAL A 945 5.59 -26.74 14.38
CA VAL A 945 4.68 -27.87 14.19
C VAL A 945 5.14 -28.79 13.06
N LYS A 946 5.71 -28.23 11.97
CA LYS A 946 6.31 -29.04 10.91
C LYS A 946 7.45 -29.92 11.45
N ILE A 947 8.33 -29.37 12.28
CA ILE A 947 9.40 -30.13 12.94
C ILE A 947 8.80 -31.20 13.84
N LEU A 948 7.81 -30.83 14.69
CA LEU A 948 7.15 -31.77 15.61
C LEU A 948 6.49 -32.95 14.88
N ARG A 949 5.82 -32.72 13.75
CA ARG A 949 5.23 -33.79 12.94
C ARG A 949 6.28 -34.72 12.29
N THR A 950 7.50 -34.28 12.12
CA THR A 950 8.62 -35.13 11.67
C THR A 950 9.13 -36.02 12.82
N ILE A 951 9.13 -35.51 14.05
CA ILE A 951 9.57 -36.24 15.26
C ILE A 951 8.46 -37.15 15.76
N PHE A 952 7.22 -36.74 15.72
CA PHE A 952 6.03 -37.41 16.21
C PHE A 952 5.04 -37.67 15.06
N PRO A 953 5.36 -38.60 14.13
CA PRO A 953 4.52 -38.86 12.97
C PRO A 953 3.23 -39.59 13.36
N VAL A 954 2.14 -39.17 12.75
CA VAL A 954 0.87 -39.91 12.81
C VAL A 954 0.89 -40.98 11.72
N GLY A 955 0.60 -42.23 12.07
CA GLY A 955 0.54 -43.34 11.10
C GLY A 955 -0.51 -43.07 10.02
N LYS A 956 -0.23 -43.55 8.80
CA LYS A 956 -1.21 -43.46 7.70
C LYS A 956 -2.39 -44.39 8.01
N GLU A 957 -3.56 -43.84 8.11
CA GLU A 957 -4.80 -44.65 8.18
C GLU A 957 -5.01 -45.37 6.85
N LYS A 958 -5.23 -46.69 6.91
CA LYS A 958 -5.62 -47.58 5.78
C LYS A 958 -4.54 -47.75 4.68
N ILE A 959 -3.49 -48.49 5.01
CA ILE A 959 -2.71 -49.21 4.00
C ILE A 959 -3.29 -50.60 3.83
N ASN A 960 -3.66 -50.94 2.58
CA ASN A 960 -4.02 -52.33 2.25
C ASN A 960 -2.72 -53.10 2.01
N TYR A 961 -2.33 -53.92 2.94
CA TYR A 961 -1.06 -54.69 2.91
C TYR A 961 -0.97 -55.63 1.69
N SER A 962 -2.11 -56.08 1.13
CA SER A 962 -2.15 -56.90 -0.07
C SER A 962 -1.65 -56.22 -1.33
N ASP A 963 -1.64 -54.85 -1.35
CA ASP A 963 -1.20 -54.09 -2.54
C ASP A 963 0.33 -54.09 -2.73
N TYR A 964 1.08 -54.60 -1.75
CA TYR A 964 2.54 -54.60 -1.79
C TYR A 964 3.15 -55.97 -2.20
N GLY A 965 2.33 -56.91 -2.61
CA GLY A 965 2.80 -58.18 -3.18
C GLY A 965 3.41 -59.21 -2.23
N GLU A 966 3.80 -58.82 -1.03
CA GLU A 966 4.33 -59.67 0.04
C GLU A 966 3.29 -59.82 1.17
N LYS A 967 3.27 -60.98 1.80
CA LYS A 967 2.42 -61.17 3.01
C LYS A 967 3.11 -60.59 4.21
N SER A 968 2.38 -59.81 5.02
CA SER A 968 2.86 -59.31 6.32
C SER A 968 1.94 -59.83 7.41
N ASP A 969 2.57 -60.44 8.42
CA ASP A 969 1.87 -60.83 9.67
C ASP A 969 2.05 -59.77 10.75
N TYR A 970 2.76 -58.65 10.45
CA TYR A 970 2.93 -57.56 11.37
C TYR A 970 1.68 -56.68 11.41
N ILE A 971 1.09 -56.65 12.58
CA ILE A 971 -0.03 -55.73 12.86
C ILE A 971 0.53 -54.60 13.70
N SER A 972 0.59 -53.42 13.10
CA SER A 972 0.90 -52.21 13.88
C SER A 972 -0.18 -51.98 14.93
N GLU A 973 0.21 -51.96 16.19
CA GLU A 973 -0.71 -51.62 17.27
C GLU A 973 -1.28 -50.22 17.01
N LYS A 974 -2.59 -50.13 16.76
CA LYS A 974 -3.26 -48.84 16.43
C LYS A 974 -3.14 -47.81 17.53
N ASP A 975 -2.77 -48.21 18.74
CA ASP A 975 -2.70 -47.37 19.94
C ASP A 975 -1.30 -46.73 20.18
N ILE A 976 -0.28 -47.08 19.40
CA ILE A 976 1.07 -46.54 19.49
C ILE A 976 1.32 -45.60 18.30
N ASN A 977 0.54 -44.54 18.22
CA ASN A 977 0.82 -43.40 17.32
C ASN A 977 0.58 -42.10 18.08
N TYR A 978 1.18 -41.01 17.57
CA TYR A 978 1.10 -39.68 18.19
C TYR A 978 -0.21 -38.92 17.82
N THR A 979 -1.31 -39.65 17.64
CA THR A 979 -2.63 -39.06 17.30
C THR A 979 -3.18 -38.20 18.42
N ILE A 980 -2.87 -38.54 19.68
CA ILE A 980 -3.26 -37.74 20.86
C ILE A 980 -2.55 -36.39 20.81
N GLU A 981 -1.22 -36.39 20.68
CA GLU A 981 -0.38 -35.17 20.61
C GLU A 981 -0.78 -34.31 19.42
N GLU A 982 -1.01 -34.94 18.24
CA GLU A 982 -1.49 -34.23 17.07
C GLU A 982 -2.82 -33.49 17.33
N ASN A 983 -3.78 -34.16 17.97
CA ASN A 983 -5.11 -33.55 18.17
C ASN A 983 -5.17 -32.62 19.39
N THR A 984 -4.41 -32.89 20.47
CA THR A 984 -4.50 -32.13 21.72
C THR A 984 -3.45 -31.01 21.81
N ILE A 985 -2.34 -31.10 21.06
CA ILE A 985 -1.25 -30.12 21.13
C ILE A 985 -1.05 -29.46 19.75
N PHE A 986 -0.69 -30.22 18.70
CA PHE A 986 -0.20 -29.62 17.45
C PHE A 986 -1.30 -28.88 16.69
N LYS A 987 -2.46 -29.51 16.46
CA LYS A 987 -3.62 -28.85 15.83
C LYS A 987 -4.14 -27.67 16.66
N GLN A 988 -4.10 -27.77 17.99
CA GLN A 988 -4.54 -26.66 18.85
C GLN A 988 -3.57 -25.47 18.80
N LEU A 989 -2.25 -25.70 18.73
CA LEU A 989 -1.26 -24.66 18.52
C LEU A 989 -1.51 -23.90 17.21
N GLU A 990 -1.73 -24.64 16.11
CA GLU A 990 -2.07 -24.03 14.80
C GLU A 990 -3.39 -23.25 14.87
N ALA A 991 -4.42 -23.79 15.49
CA ALA A 991 -5.73 -23.17 15.62
C ALA A 991 -5.68 -21.87 16.43
N LEU A 992 -5.00 -21.88 17.59
CA LEU A 992 -4.83 -20.69 18.42
C LEU A 992 -3.98 -19.62 17.71
N HIS A 993 -2.92 -20.03 17.03
CA HIS A 993 -2.09 -19.13 16.25
C HIS A 993 -2.88 -18.46 15.12
N GLU A 994 -3.71 -19.22 14.40
CA GLU A 994 -4.59 -18.65 13.36
C GLU A 994 -5.61 -17.67 13.95
N CYS A 995 -6.22 -17.98 15.10
CA CYS A 995 -7.11 -17.06 15.81
C CYS A 995 -6.38 -15.76 16.22
N ALA A 996 -5.14 -15.86 16.72
CA ALA A 996 -4.33 -14.70 17.07
C ALA A 996 -4.04 -13.80 15.85
N LYS A 997 -3.83 -14.41 14.66
CA LYS A 997 -3.66 -13.67 13.40
C LYS A 997 -4.95 -12.99 12.94
N ARG A 998 -6.12 -13.62 13.11
CA ARG A 998 -7.42 -13.00 12.78
C ARG A 998 -7.71 -11.76 13.63
N VAL A 999 -7.28 -11.75 14.89
CA VAL A 999 -7.31 -10.54 15.73
C VAL A 999 -6.56 -9.40 15.04
N SER A 1000 -5.45 -9.68 14.36
CA SER A 1000 -4.67 -8.64 13.64
C SER A 1000 -5.47 -7.97 12.53
N THR A 1001 -6.31 -8.71 11.79
CA THR A 1001 -7.20 -8.14 10.78
C THR A 1001 -8.24 -7.20 11.41
N GLY A 1002 -8.85 -7.62 12.53
CA GLY A 1002 -9.79 -6.78 13.29
C GLY A 1002 -9.15 -5.48 13.77
N ILE A 1003 -7.96 -5.54 14.37
CA ILE A 1003 -7.21 -4.34 14.80
C ILE A 1003 -6.91 -3.42 13.60
N THR A 1004 -6.52 -3.98 12.45
CA THR A 1004 -6.28 -3.21 11.23
C THR A 1004 -7.55 -2.49 10.75
N HIS A 1005 -8.72 -3.11 10.87
CA HIS A 1005 -10.00 -2.43 10.59
C HIS A 1005 -10.30 -1.31 11.57
N PHE A 1006 -10.01 -1.47 12.87
CA PHE A 1006 -10.16 -0.38 13.85
C PHE A 1006 -9.29 0.82 13.52
N ILE A 1007 -8.07 0.62 13.06
CA ILE A 1007 -7.13 1.70 12.72
C ILE A 1007 -7.44 2.27 11.33
N GLY A 1008 -7.84 1.42 10.38
CA GLY A 1008 -8.31 1.80 9.05
C GLY A 1008 -7.32 1.53 7.91
N SER A 1009 -6.07 1.17 8.21
CA SER A 1009 -5.03 0.86 7.22
C SER A 1009 -3.96 -0.08 7.80
N VAL A 1010 -3.18 -0.70 6.93
CA VAL A 1010 -2.05 -1.58 7.30
C VAL A 1010 -0.81 -0.74 7.54
N GLY A 1011 -0.15 -0.87 8.67
CA GLY A 1011 1.19 -0.35 8.99
C GLY A 1011 1.33 1.12 9.29
#